data_667ed9139faee1dd954bdc5e8e46bccf
#
_entry.id   667ed9139faee1dd954bdc5e8e46bccf
#
_cell.length_a   1.000
_cell.length_b   1.000
_cell.length_c   1.000
_cell.angle_alpha   90.00
_cell.angle_beta   90.00
_cell.angle_gamma   90.00
#
_symmetry.space_group_name_H-M   'P 1'
#
loop_
_entity.id
_entity.type
_entity.pdbx_description
1 polymer ?
#
loop_
_entity_poly.entity_id
_entity_poly.type
_entity_poly.pdbx_seq_one_letter_code
_entity_poly.pdbx_strand_id
1 'polypeptide(L)'
;MDIYSEMASLEAGELVNSAFGGRYCGPIPPRRRVSLHRAVALAFFTDHAYTPTTLFTGTYQFINASEFEVGTPVPNTLCSFVIEAGKWRTGLLLSPTYPGIYPKDVTCNYQFVGAPGQRIRLEFRDFDLFFGGPHCPFDWVRVYDGADNTSAIIGTYCGQQRNLVLYSSHERLLVTFFTLQRAANTQNRGFKGIFEFSESFVKLDFISKHDAEHIRGSECDQKILSKKESTGFVYHPNYPFLYIQKVVCRYFIYGMQDSQNLERVRLEFQNFSIPKAGDAKPDTCPDGYLKVYLRGQEATDSYDKHDAELCGEASPGPPAFPPPLLSDGPRLVMVFSSGELQGRGFKAKYTFETEYRVPGTAAPGGECAFTYRSEAKKSGEFNSPRYPSNYPSRTNCTYTLVAAPNEQVTVVFDHFKVRADSWNATAGLYGGATCTEDWLEAWWTGREGSRVPLGRWCGPATPGPLQSPRGALGLLIALHTDHDSVASGFKARYIFEPAKSIFGDCGGNVSGSAWGAVSSPRYPLPYEKPERGAAARVCNWFITARPGRRLLINFDHFAVEGHLTERGCPAAVLRLWYESPGPPLELCGEKAPADRWQYLSSSNSIRLSFIIADKSVGAGGWRAVWTEVTVGSTAGIGSECPAACAGACLPPRAACSGLQHCAGAALVKPAYCSAEGEAGWEWVTAGWWGLGAAGGAGATLAACWRRRRRRPPRRPPPPPRPP
;
A
#
# COMPACT_ATOMS: atom_id res chain seq x y z
N MET A 1 -52.80 28.03 -24.59
CA MET A 1 -53.76 27.14 -23.92
C MET A 1 -53.16 26.75 -22.58
N ASP A 2 -53.89 27.03 -21.50
CA ASP A 2 -53.54 26.61 -20.15
C ASP A 2 -54.37 25.41 -19.74
N ILE A 3 -53.79 24.42 -19.09
CA ILE A 3 -54.48 23.22 -18.64
C ILE A 3 -54.45 23.18 -17.12
N TYR A 4 -55.61 23.00 -16.49
CA TYR A 4 -55.81 22.79 -15.07
C TYR A 4 -56.41 21.40 -14.87
N SER A 5 -55.61 20.46 -14.45
CA SER A 5 -56.02 19.05 -14.37
C SER A 5 -56.36 18.57 -12.95
N GLU A 6 -56.08 19.39 -11.92
CA GLU A 6 -56.28 19.00 -10.52
C GLU A 6 -57.39 19.86 -9.86
N MET A 7 -58.59 19.85 -10.46
CA MET A 7 -59.75 20.61 -9.95
C MET A 7 -60.67 19.74 -9.11
N ALA A 8 -60.77 20.04 -7.82
CA ALA A 8 -61.64 19.32 -6.91
C ALA A 8 -63.12 19.63 -7.13
N SER A 9 -63.45 20.88 -7.49
CA SER A 9 -64.81 21.34 -7.77
C SER A 9 -64.88 22.29 -8.99
N LEU A 10 -66.07 22.62 -9.46
CA LEU A 10 -66.32 23.53 -10.58
C LEU A 10 -66.79 24.92 -10.11
N GLU A 11 -66.65 25.26 -8.82
CA GLU A 11 -67.08 26.56 -8.29
C GLU A 11 -66.23 27.72 -8.81
N ALA A 12 -66.86 28.87 -9.00
CA ALA A 12 -66.21 30.09 -9.49
C ALA A 12 -65.14 30.57 -8.49
N GLY A 13 -63.91 30.61 -8.91
CA GLY A 13 -62.74 30.98 -8.09
C GLY A 13 -61.72 29.83 -7.89
N GLU A 14 -62.11 28.59 -8.04
CA GLU A 14 -61.19 27.44 -7.89
C GLU A 14 -60.14 27.35 -8.99
N LEU A 15 -60.38 27.95 -10.16
CA LEU A 15 -59.32 28.01 -11.21
C LEU A 15 -58.06 28.70 -10.75
N VAL A 16 -58.21 29.71 -9.86
CA VAL A 16 -57.07 30.46 -9.31
C VAL A 16 -56.30 29.63 -8.27
N ASN A 17 -56.99 28.76 -7.57
CA ASN A 17 -56.45 27.90 -6.51
C ASN A 17 -56.04 26.52 -7.02
N SER A 18 -56.45 26.14 -8.25
CA SER A 18 -56.16 24.84 -8.82
C SER A 18 -54.73 24.76 -9.29
N ALA A 19 -54.11 23.60 -9.08
CA ALA A 19 -52.77 23.38 -9.54
C ALA A 19 -52.62 23.56 -11.05
N PHE A 20 -51.77 24.49 -11.43
CA PHE A 20 -51.52 24.82 -12.84
C PHE A 20 -50.79 23.66 -13.54
N GLY A 21 -51.49 22.98 -14.45
CA GLY A 21 -51.00 21.81 -15.17
C GLY A 21 -50.04 22.13 -16.28
N GLY A 22 -50.03 23.35 -16.81
CA GLY A 22 -49.08 23.81 -17.80
C GLY A 22 -49.65 24.72 -18.85
N ARG A 23 -48.81 25.57 -19.43
CA ARG A 23 -49.08 26.44 -20.57
C ARG A 23 -48.49 25.89 -21.82
N TYR A 24 -49.27 25.79 -22.88
CA TYR A 24 -48.90 25.22 -24.17
C TYR A 24 -49.14 26.19 -25.30
N CYS A 25 -48.12 26.39 -26.13
CA CYS A 25 -48.15 27.19 -27.35
C CYS A 25 -47.24 26.54 -28.41
N GLY A 26 -47.39 26.97 -29.66
CA GLY A 26 -46.63 26.41 -30.79
C GLY A 26 -47.13 25.07 -31.30
N PRO A 27 -46.40 24.39 -32.18
CA PRO A 27 -46.86 23.22 -32.91
C PRO A 27 -46.78 21.90 -32.14
N ILE A 28 -46.17 21.85 -30.98
CA ILE A 28 -45.96 20.61 -30.21
C ILE A 28 -47.16 20.38 -29.27
N PRO A 29 -47.96 19.32 -29.50
CA PRO A 29 -49.12 19.04 -28.66
C PRO A 29 -48.69 18.60 -27.26
N PRO A 30 -49.45 18.97 -26.20
CA PRO A 30 -49.24 18.40 -24.86
C PRO A 30 -49.45 16.90 -24.87
N ARG A 31 -48.69 16.19 -24.02
CA ARG A 31 -48.91 14.76 -23.79
C ARG A 31 -50.23 14.53 -23.10
N ARG A 32 -50.73 13.26 -23.18
CA ARG A 32 -51.97 12.83 -22.49
C ARG A 32 -51.96 13.29 -21.03
N ARG A 33 -53.08 13.87 -20.59
CA ARG A 33 -53.35 14.21 -19.23
C ARG A 33 -54.47 13.36 -18.66
N VAL A 34 -54.32 12.94 -17.42
CA VAL A 34 -55.35 12.25 -16.66
C VAL A 34 -55.48 13.00 -15.36
N SER A 35 -56.69 13.37 -14.92
CA SER A 35 -56.95 14.07 -13.65
C SER A 35 -57.22 13.05 -12.54
N LEU A 36 -56.74 13.30 -11.34
CA LEU A 36 -57.18 12.61 -10.11
C LEU A 36 -58.57 12.99 -9.68
N HIS A 37 -59.05 14.15 -10.14
CA HIS A 37 -60.38 14.72 -9.86
C HIS A 37 -61.30 14.56 -11.06
N ARG A 38 -62.59 14.80 -10.84
CA ARG A 38 -63.63 14.61 -11.89
C ARG A 38 -63.70 15.78 -12.86
N ALA A 39 -62.88 16.82 -12.75
CA ALA A 39 -62.92 17.97 -13.64
C ALA A 39 -61.52 18.31 -14.17
N VAL A 40 -61.49 18.73 -15.42
CA VAL A 40 -60.30 19.31 -16.09
C VAL A 40 -60.77 20.63 -16.72
N ALA A 41 -60.10 21.74 -16.49
CA ALA A 41 -60.35 22.98 -17.17
C ALA A 41 -59.27 23.31 -18.21
N LEU A 42 -59.71 23.79 -19.34
CA LEU A 42 -58.86 24.31 -20.42
C LEU A 42 -59.14 25.79 -20.60
N ALA A 43 -58.16 26.65 -20.48
CA ALA A 43 -58.24 28.04 -20.75
C ALA A 43 -57.47 28.39 -22.03
N PHE A 44 -58.16 28.92 -22.99
CA PHE A 44 -57.56 29.30 -24.27
C PHE A 44 -57.41 30.83 -24.32
N PHE A 45 -56.21 31.29 -24.58
CA PHE A 45 -55.86 32.67 -24.74
C PHE A 45 -55.30 32.96 -26.13
N THR A 46 -55.72 33.95 -26.81
CA THR A 46 -55.23 34.41 -28.10
C THR A 46 -54.90 35.90 -28.00
N ASP A 47 -53.89 36.34 -28.76
CA ASP A 47 -53.57 37.72 -28.97
C ASP A 47 -54.29 38.24 -30.25
N HIS A 48 -53.94 39.45 -30.72
CA HIS A 48 -54.49 40.08 -31.91
C HIS A 48 -53.88 39.58 -33.23
N ALA A 49 -52.84 38.77 -33.17
CA ALA A 49 -52.18 38.20 -34.35
C ALA A 49 -52.92 36.96 -34.85
N TYR A 50 -53.77 37.13 -35.83
CA TYR A 50 -54.53 36.04 -36.44
C TYR A 50 -53.75 35.42 -37.60
N THR A 51 -53.57 34.09 -37.55
CA THR A 51 -53.11 33.28 -38.67
C THR A 51 -54.11 32.18 -38.97
N PRO A 52 -54.49 31.95 -40.28
CA PRO A 52 -55.56 31.03 -40.66
C PRO A 52 -55.34 29.57 -40.31
N THR A 53 -54.10 29.22 -39.96
CA THR A 53 -53.66 27.82 -39.67
C THR A 53 -53.54 27.51 -38.15
N THR A 54 -53.91 28.48 -37.27
CA THR A 54 -53.74 28.34 -35.84
C THR A 54 -54.96 27.70 -35.20
N LEU A 55 -54.97 26.40 -35.01
CA LEU A 55 -56.02 25.69 -34.31
C LEU A 55 -55.46 24.50 -33.52
N PHE A 56 -56.21 24.01 -32.58
CA PHE A 56 -55.93 22.78 -31.88
C PHE A 56 -57.19 21.90 -31.84
N THR A 57 -56.98 20.58 -31.83
CA THR A 57 -58.01 19.57 -31.61
C THR A 57 -57.54 18.65 -30.49
N GLY A 58 -58.47 18.24 -29.65
CA GLY A 58 -58.20 17.31 -28.56
C GLY A 58 -59.34 16.32 -28.39
N THR A 59 -59.05 15.14 -27.89
CA THR A 59 -60.02 14.14 -27.47
C THR A 59 -60.07 14.04 -25.97
N TYR A 60 -61.24 13.79 -25.44
CA TYR A 60 -61.42 13.54 -24.00
C TYR A 60 -62.20 12.23 -23.79
N GLN A 61 -61.96 11.63 -22.63
CA GLN A 61 -62.62 10.40 -22.22
C GLN A 61 -62.79 10.44 -20.67
N PHE A 62 -63.98 10.13 -20.20
CA PHE A 62 -64.17 9.81 -18.80
C PHE A 62 -63.82 8.35 -18.56
N ILE A 63 -62.98 8.15 -17.56
CA ILE A 63 -62.48 6.83 -17.18
C ILE A 63 -62.82 6.52 -15.74
N ASN A 64 -62.97 5.24 -15.39
CA ASN A 64 -63.27 4.85 -14.03
C ASN A 64 -62.05 5.03 -13.13
N ALA A 65 -62.20 5.75 -12.02
CA ALA A 65 -61.12 5.97 -11.07
C ALA A 65 -60.57 4.67 -10.46
N SER A 66 -61.41 3.62 -10.37
CA SER A 66 -60.97 2.32 -9.85
C SER A 66 -59.89 1.63 -10.69
N GLU A 67 -59.71 2.02 -11.95
CA GLU A 67 -58.64 1.49 -12.82
C GLU A 67 -57.22 1.94 -12.34
N PHE A 68 -57.16 2.98 -11.50
CA PHE A 68 -55.93 3.53 -10.95
C PHE A 68 -55.70 3.16 -9.47
N GLU A 69 -56.62 2.42 -8.87
CA GLU A 69 -56.49 1.91 -7.51
C GLU A 69 -55.58 0.70 -7.47
N VAL A 70 -54.51 0.82 -6.67
CA VAL A 70 -53.46 -0.26 -6.56
C VAL A 70 -53.52 -0.89 -5.17
N GLY A 71 -54.65 -1.28 -4.71
CA GLY A 71 -54.83 -1.84 -3.36
C GLY A 71 -56.10 -1.33 -2.69
N THR A 72 -56.17 -1.42 -1.37
CA THR A 72 -57.28 -0.85 -0.56
C THR A 72 -56.94 0.62 -0.25
N PRO A 73 -57.79 1.58 -0.71
CA PRO A 73 -57.56 2.99 -0.41
C PRO A 73 -57.58 3.27 1.10
N VAL A 74 -56.71 4.15 1.56
CA VAL A 74 -56.68 4.63 2.94
C VAL A 74 -57.66 5.79 3.06
N PRO A 75 -58.67 5.75 3.96
CA PRO A 75 -59.65 6.82 4.13
C PRO A 75 -58.99 8.19 4.38
N ASN A 76 -59.58 9.24 3.83
CA ASN A 76 -59.14 10.63 3.93
C ASN A 76 -57.74 10.91 3.34
N THR A 77 -57.25 10.06 2.45
CA THR A 77 -56.01 10.32 1.66
C THR A 77 -56.33 10.34 0.19
N LEU A 78 -55.59 11.17 -0.56
CA LEU A 78 -55.80 11.33 -2.01
C LEU A 78 -55.30 10.09 -2.82
N CYS A 79 -54.18 9.53 -2.45
CA CYS A 79 -53.57 8.42 -3.15
C CYS A 79 -52.68 7.52 -2.26
N SER A 80 -53.18 7.17 -1.08
CA SER A 80 -52.50 6.18 -0.24
C SER A 80 -53.27 4.86 -0.22
N PHE A 81 -52.54 3.76 -0.28
CA PHE A 81 -53.09 2.41 -0.47
C PHE A 81 -52.40 1.39 0.44
N VAL A 82 -53.20 0.44 0.93
CA VAL A 82 -52.68 -0.76 1.59
C VAL A 82 -52.84 -1.97 0.66
N ILE A 83 -51.75 -2.67 0.42
CA ILE A 83 -51.66 -3.83 -0.47
C ILE A 83 -51.38 -5.05 0.38
N GLU A 84 -52.35 -5.90 0.59
CA GLU A 84 -52.29 -7.08 1.46
C GLU A 84 -52.12 -8.37 0.64
N ALA A 85 -51.16 -9.21 0.99
CA ALA A 85 -50.91 -10.46 0.33
C ALA A 85 -52.12 -11.43 0.30
N GLY A 86 -53.00 -11.33 1.28
CA GLY A 86 -54.26 -12.09 1.34
C GLY A 86 -55.25 -11.78 0.23
N LYS A 87 -55.17 -10.59 -0.37
CA LYS A 87 -56.05 -10.11 -1.45
C LYS A 87 -55.33 -10.14 -2.82
N TRP A 88 -54.03 -9.80 -2.82
CA TRP A 88 -53.21 -9.69 -4.04
C TRP A 88 -51.88 -10.39 -3.85
N ARG A 89 -51.70 -11.53 -4.48
CA ARG A 89 -50.40 -12.21 -4.51
C ARG A 89 -49.39 -11.51 -5.45
N THR A 90 -49.90 -10.99 -6.55
CA THR A 90 -49.15 -10.18 -7.53
C THR A 90 -50.05 -9.07 -8.03
N GLY A 91 -49.48 -7.98 -8.53
CA GLY A 91 -50.28 -6.88 -9.11
C GLY A 91 -49.42 -5.77 -9.70
N LEU A 92 -50.10 -4.74 -10.14
CA LEU A 92 -49.49 -3.55 -10.71
C LEU A 92 -49.37 -2.48 -9.64
N LEU A 93 -48.23 -1.79 -9.62
CA LEU A 93 -48.00 -0.57 -8.89
C LEU A 93 -47.91 0.59 -9.89
N LEU A 94 -48.84 1.53 -9.82
CA LEU A 94 -48.89 2.66 -10.74
C LEU A 94 -48.75 3.97 -9.97
N SER A 95 -48.00 4.92 -10.56
CA SER A 95 -48.08 6.30 -10.08
C SER A 95 -49.45 6.89 -10.43
N PRO A 96 -49.92 7.90 -9.69
CA PRO A 96 -51.14 8.60 -10.03
C PRO A 96 -51.13 9.07 -11.48
N THR A 97 -52.26 8.88 -12.18
CA THR A 97 -52.47 9.30 -13.59
C THR A 97 -51.57 8.67 -14.66
N TYR A 98 -50.81 7.64 -14.28
CA TYR A 98 -50.02 6.89 -15.30
C TYR A 98 -50.98 6.26 -16.39
N PRO A 99 -50.65 6.33 -17.67
CA PRO A 99 -49.44 6.81 -18.33
C PRO A 99 -49.45 8.31 -18.70
N GLY A 100 -50.35 9.08 -18.16
CA GLY A 100 -50.37 10.53 -18.31
C GLY A 100 -49.27 11.18 -17.46
N ILE A 101 -49.20 12.51 -17.57
CA ILE A 101 -48.26 13.28 -16.74
C ILE A 101 -48.76 13.25 -15.30
N TYR A 102 -47.90 12.93 -14.35
CA TYR A 102 -48.28 12.86 -12.94
C TYR A 102 -48.50 14.24 -12.33
N PRO A 103 -49.39 14.37 -11.31
CA PRO A 103 -49.74 15.62 -10.67
C PRO A 103 -48.56 16.16 -9.83
N LYS A 104 -48.61 17.49 -9.61
CA LYS A 104 -47.69 18.20 -8.70
C LYS A 104 -48.29 18.23 -7.31
N ASP A 105 -47.42 18.46 -6.29
CA ASP A 105 -47.79 18.64 -4.90
C ASP A 105 -48.61 17.47 -4.32
N VAL A 106 -48.15 16.26 -4.58
CA VAL A 106 -48.81 15.02 -4.16
C VAL A 106 -47.83 14.14 -3.37
N THR A 107 -48.35 13.57 -2.30
CA THR A 107 -47.67 12.51 -1.54
C THR A 107 -48.56 11.26 -1.54
N CYS A 108 -48.07 10.19 -2.14
CA CYS A 108 -48.75 8.90 -2.21
C CYS A 108 -47.96 7.86 -1.43
N ASN A 109 -48.64 7.07 -0.62
CA ASN A 109 -48.02 5.98 0.14
C ASN A 109 -48.63 4.64 -0.27
N TYR A 110 -47.79 3.72 -0.66
CA TYR A 110 -48.17 2.35 -1.00
C TYR A 110 -47.54 1.41 0.03
N GLN A 111 -48.38 0.96 0.96
CA GLN A 111 -47.99 0.09 2.07
C GLN A 111 -48.25 -1.37 1.70
N PHE A 112 -47.20 -2.14 1.58
CA PHE A 112 -47.29 -3.57 1.31
C PHE A 112 -47.23 -4.34 2.64
N VAL A 113 -48.18 -5.28 2.77
CA VAL A 113 -48.31 -6.14 3.95
C VAL A 113 -48.38 -7.60 3.52
N GLY A 114 -47.28 -8.31 3.68
CA GLY A 114 -47.16 -9.75 3.44
C GLY A 114 -47.59 -10.58 4.63
N ALA A 115 -47.80 -11.88 4.41
CA ALA A 115 -47.95 -12.87 5.46
C ALA A 115 -46.58 -13.17 6.11
N PRO A 116 -46.55 -13.71 7.34
CA PRO A 116 -45.32 -14.11 8.00
C PRO A 116 -44.48 -15.04 7.12
N GLY A 117 -43.20 -14.72 6.95
CA GLY A 117 -42.26 -15.48 6.12
C GLY A 117 -42.26 -15.13 4.64
N GLN A 118 -43.16 -14.25 4.17
CA GLN A 118 -43.12 -13.74 2.81
C GLN A 118 -42.20 -12.52 2.71
N ARG A 119 -41.63 -12.33 1.51
CA ARG A 119 -40.92 -11.11 1.10
C ARG A 119 -41.63 -10.52 -0.10
N ILE A 120 -41.40 -9.23 -0.34
CA ILE A 120 -42.00 -8.47 -1.43
C ILE A 120 -40.92 -8.20 -2.48
N ARG A 121 -41.19 -8.57 -3.73
CA ARG A 121 -40.41 -8.16 -4.91
C ARG A 121 -41.16 -7.05 -5.61
N LEU A 122 -40.49 -5.96 -5.92
CA LEU A 122 -41.00 -4.82 -6.67
C LEU A 122 -40.11 -4.56 -7.87
N GLU A 123 -40.66 -4.67 -9.08
CA GLU A 123 -39.94 -4.45 -10.32
C GLU A 123 -40.58 -3.27 -11.08
N PHE A 124 -39.83 -2.21 -11.30
CA PHE A 124 -40.29 -1.07 -12.11
C PHE A 124 -40.02 -1.35 -13.58
N ARG A 125 -41.12 -1.49 -14.35
CA ARG A 125 -41.11 -1.74 -15.81
C ARG A 125 -40.99 -0.44 -16.61
N ASP A 126 -41.52 0.66 -16.07
CA ASP A 126 -41.37 2.02 -16.59
C ASP A 126 -41.16 2.95 -15.41
N PHE A 127 -40.17 3.83 -15.49
CA PHE A 127 -39.87 4.79 -14.45
C PHE A 127 -39.32 6.07 -15.09
N ASP A 128 -40.10 7.15 -15.02
CA ASP A 128 -39.81 8.43 -15.67
C ASP A 128 -40.28 9.59 -14.77
N LEU A 129 -39.45 9.99 -13.82
CA LEU A 129 -39.66 11.14 -12.96
C LEU A 129 -38.77 12.31 -13.37
N PHE A 130 -39.12 13.47 -12.93
CA PHE A 130 -38.31 14.66 -13.11
C PHE A 130 -36.96 14.50 -12.44
N PHE A 131 -35.90 14.77 -13.21
CA PHE A 131 -34.52 14.74 -12.72
C PHE A 131 -34.08 16.19 -12.46
N GLY A 132 -34.17 16.65 -11.24
CA GLY A 132 -33.74 18.00 -10.83
C GLY A 132 -32.31 18.09 -10.30
N GLY A 133 -31.52 17.03 -10.43
CA GLY A 133 -30.14 16.97 -9.93
C GLY A 133 -29.86 15.73 -9.06
N PRO A 134 -28.63 15.56 -8.60
CA PRO A 134 -28.26 14.46 -7.71
C PRO A 134 -29.06 14.52 -6.39
N HIS A 135 -29.25 13.39 -5.76
CA HIS A 135 -30.02 13.21 -4.52
C HIS A 135 -31.52 13.51 -4.60
N CYS A 136 -32.08 13.62 -5.82
CA CYS A 136 -33.52 13.77 -6.05
C CYS A 136 -34.15 14.90 -5.22
N PRO A 137 -33.78 16.18 -5.40
CA PRO A 137 -34.19 17.27 -4.55
C PRO A 137 -35.66 17.71 -4.76
N PHE A 138 -36.34 17.24 -5.80
CA PHE A 138 -37.70 17.63 -6.16
C PHE A 138 -38.69 16.48 -6.07
N ASP A 139 -38.83 15.72 -7.16
CA ASP A 139 -39.74 14.60 -7.22
C ASP A 139 -38.98 13.29 -7.01
N TRP A 140 -39.50 12.39 -6.21
CA TRP A 140 -38.84 11.14 -5.90
C TRP A 140 -39.81 10.02 -5.52
N VAL A 141 -39.35 8.80 -5.73
CA VAL A 141 -39.86 7.59 -5.11
C VAL A 141 -38.84 7.12 -4.08
N ARG A 142 -39.30 7.02 -2.83
CA ARG A 142 -38.49 6.48 -1.74
C ARG A 142 -39.09 5.18 -1.24
N VAL A 143 -38.22 4.18 -1.10
CA VAL A 143 -38.62 2.85 -0.67
C VAL A 143 -38.01 2.57 0.71
N TYR A 144 -38.88 2.20 1.65
CA TYR A 144 -38.53 1.89 3.03
C TYR A 144 -38.70 0.40 3.30
N ASP A 145 -37.74 -0.21 3.96
CA ASP A 145 -37.71 -1.63 4.33
C ASP A 145 -38.45 -1.85 5.65
N GLY A 146 -39.77 -1.67 5.61
CA GLY A 146 -40.63 -1.76 6.79
C GLY A 146 -42.00 -1.13 6.61
N ALA A 147 -42.71 -0.91 7.73
CA ALA A 147 -44.13 -0.50 7.73
C ALA A 147 -44.33 0.99 7.52
N ASP A 148 -43.34 1.83 7.81
CA ASP A 148 -43.50 3.30 7.89
C ASP A 148 -42.23 4.04 7.47
N ASN A 149 -42.29 5.34 7.47
CA ASN A 149 -41.19 6.24 7.07
C ASN A 149 -40.07 6.37 8.12
N THR A 150 -40.18 5.72 9.27
CA THR A 150 -39.10 5.60 10.27
C THR A 150 -38.24 4.38 10.01
N SER A 151 -38.72 3.48 9.16
CA SER A 151 -37.99 2.28 8.74
C SER A 151 -36.77 2.61 7.88
N ALA A 152 -35.85 1.68 7.79
CA ALA A 152 -34.63 1.86 7.02
C ALA A 152 -34.91 2.11 5.52
N ILE A 153 -34.22 3.08 4.93
CA ILE A 153 -34.37 3.40 3.51
C ILE A 153 -33.61 2.39 2.66
N ILE A 154 -34.28 1.78 1.67
CA ILE A 154 -33.66 1.00 0.59
C ILE A 154 -33.02 1.94 -0.42
N GLY A 155 -33.78 2.93 -0.88
CA GLY A 155 -33.27 3.91 -1.84
C GLY A 155 -34.24 5.04 -2.12
N THR A 156 -33.73 6.11 -2.74
CA THR A 156 -34.49 7.26 -3.24
C THR A 156 -34.19 7.39 -4.75
N TYR A 157 -35.24 7.37 -5.57
CA TYR A 157 -35.13 7.27 -7.01
C TYR A 157 -35.85 8.43 -7.71
N CYS A 158 -35.21 8.99 -8.74
CA CYS A 158 -35.75 10.01 -9.64
C CYS A 158 -35.13 9.89 -11.02
N GLY A 159 -35.52 10.71 -11.95
CA GLY A 159 -35.09 10.61 -13.35
C GLY A 159 -35.64 9.36 -14.04
N GLN A 160 -34.92 8.85 -15.02
CA GLN A 160 -35.24 7.59 -15.69
C GLN A 160 -34.46 6.45 -15.06
N GLN A 161 -35.14 5.43 -14.59
CA GLN A 161 -34.54 4.22 -14.05
C GLN A 161 -34.81 3.04 -15.01
N ARG A 162 -33.79 2.18 -15.19
CA ARG A 162 -33.88 0.96 -15.97
C ARG A 162 -33.53 -0.24 -15.10
N ASN A 163 -34.24 -1.34 -15.26
CA ASN A 163 -33.98 -2.60 -14.56
C ASN A 163 -33.98 -2.47 -13.03
N LEU A 164 -34.83 -1.58 -12.49
CA LEU A 164 -34.93 -1.38 -11.06
C LEU A 164 -35.81 -2.47 -10.44
N VAL A 165 -35.16 -3.43 -9.77
CA VAL A 165 -35.82 -4.51 -9.04
C VAL A 165 -35.39 -4.42 -7.57
N LEU A 166 -36.35 -4.41 -6.67
CA LEU A 166 -36.14 -4.26 -5.23
C LEU A 166 -36.84 -5.37 -4.46
N TYR A 167 -36.23 -5.78 -3.36
CA TYR A 167 -36.79 -6.78 -2.45
C TYR A 167 -36.85 -6.24 -1.05
N SER A 168 -37.94 -6.51 -0.32
CA SER A 168 -38.00 -6.26 1.12
C SER A 168 -37.15 -7.26 1.89
N SER A 169 -36.64 -6.90 3.06
CA SER A 169 -35.99 -7.87 3.94
C SER A 169 -36.97 -8.75 4.69
N HIS A 170 -38.19 -8.23 4.94
CA HIS A 170 -39.25 -8.87 5.70
C HIS A 170 -40.61 -8.72 4.99
N GLU A 171 -41.69 -9.05 5.67
CA GLU A 171 -43.06 -9.04 5.12
C GLU A 171 -43.67 -7.63 4.91
N ARG A 172 -42.92 -6.56 5.19
CA ARG A 172 -43.42 -5.19 5.04
C ARG A 172 -42.50 -4.33 4.19
N LEU A 173 -43.13 -3.49 3.34
CA LEU A 173 -42.45 -2.51 2.49
C LEU A 173 -43.33 -1.28 2.33
N LEU A 174 -42.74 -0.09 2.47
CA LEU A 174 -43.45 1.18 2.16
C LEU A 174 -42.79 1.84 0.96
N VAL A 175 -43.59 2.21 -0.03
CA VAL A 175 -43.18 3.05 -1.16
C VAL A 175 -43.86 4.38 -1.06
N THR A 176 -43.09 5.45 -0.95
CA THR A 176 -43.60 6.82 -0.93
C THR A 176 -43.23 7.52 -2.23
N PHE A 177 -44.22 8.00 -2.95
CA PHE A 177 -44.07 8.89 -4.11
C PHE A 177 -44.37 10.31 -3.70
N PHE A 178 -43.42 11.20 -3.95
CA PHE A 178 -43.51 12.61 -3.56
C PHE A 178 -43.23 13.52 -4.76
N THR A 179 -44.04 14.56 -4.93
CA THR A 179 -43.86 15.58 -5.95
C THR A 179 -43.99 16.97 -5.34
N LEU A 180 -43.13 17.89 -5.76
CA LEU A 180 -43.18 19.28 -5.33
C LEU A 180 -44.05 20.12 -6.24
N GLN A 181 -44.65 21.19 -5.65
CA GLN A 181 -45.24 22.30 -6.39
C GLN A 181 -44.09 23.07 -7.09
N ARG A 182 -44.13 23.12 -8.42
CA ARG A 182 -43.10 23.81 -9.20
C ARG A 182 -43.68 24.47 -10.43
N ALA A 183 -43.08 25.61 -10.84
CA ALA A 183 -43.49 26.34 -12.05
C ALA A 183 -43.13 25.63 -13.35
N ALA A 184 -42.03 24.81 -13.36
CA ALA A 184 -41.58 24.13 -14.55
C ALA A 184 -42.59 23.08 -15.08
N ASN A 185 -42.89 23.13 -16.35
CA ASN A 185 -43.70 22.13 -17.04
C ASN A 185 -42.81 20.91 -17.31
N THR A 186 -43.05 19.82 -16.57
CA THR A 186 -42.44 18.53 -16.84
C THR A 186 -43.46 17.65 -17.56
N GLN A 187 -42.97 16.80 -18.44
CA GLN A 187 -43.79 15.85 -19.19
C GLN A 187 -43.50 14.39 -18.79
N ASN A 188 -43.08 14.21 -17.57
CA ASN A 188 -42.74 12.89 -17.03
C ASN A 188 -44.01 12.10 -16.69
N ARG A 189 -43.99 10.78 -17.00
CA ARG A 189 -45.15 9.90 -16.90
C ARG A 189 -45.37 9.32 -15.50
N GLY A 190 -44.35 9.35 -14.67
CA GLY A 190 -44.34 8.60 -13.42
C GLY A 190 -43.79 7.18 -13.58
N PHE A 191 -44.44 6.24 -12.94
CA PHE A 191 -43.92 4.87 -12.94
C PHE A 191 -45.04 3.82 -13.08
N LYS A 192 -44.60 2.65 -13.63
CA LYS A 192 -45.35 1.39 -13.64
C LYS A 192 -44.44 0.30 -13.11
N GLY A 193 -44.81 -0.34 -12.03
CA GLY A 193 -44.16 -1.48 -11.43
C GLY A 193 -45.07 -2.72 -11.37
N ILE A 194 -44.43 -3.85 -11.11
CA ILE A 194 -45.08 -5.11 -10.78
C ILE A 194 -44.58 -5.53 -9.41
N PHE A 195 -45.47 -5.92 -8.53
CA PHE A 195 -45.12 -6.47 -7.24
C PHE A 195 -45.53 -7.95 -7.12
N GLU A 196 -44.80 -8.66 -6.27
CA GLU A 196 -45.06 -10.07 -5.96
C GLU A 196 -44.75 -10.33 -4.48
N PHE A 197 -45.66 -11.00 -3.77
CA PHE A 197 -45.45 -11.57 -2.46
C PHE A 197 -45.11 -13.05 -2.60
N SER A 198 -43.99 -13.47 -2.00
CA SER A 198 -43.59 -14.89 -2.09
C SER A 198 -42.77 -15.35 -0.86
N GLU A 199 -42.99 -16.60 -0.49
CA GLU A 199 -42.16 -17.32 0.49
C GLU A 199 -40.96 -18.00 -0.15
N SER A 200 -40.94 -18.09 -1.50
CA SER A 200 -39.91 -18.76 -2.27
C SER A 200 -38.65 -17.89 -2.53
N PHE A 201 -38.72 -16.61 -2.22
CA PHE A 201 -37.52 -15.75 -2.27
C PHE A 201 -36.49 -16.18 -1.22
N VAL A 202 -35.20 -15.89 -1.50
CA VAL A 202 -34.09 -16.27 -0.64
C VAL A 202 -34.35 -15.82 0.81
N LYS A 203 -34.30 -16.75 1.74
CA LYS A 203 -34.33 -16.44 3.18
C LYS A 203 -33.00 -15.86 3.62
N LEU A 204 -33.02 -14.78 4.39
CA LEU A 204 -31.80 -14.04 4.75
C LEU A 204 -31.04 -14.59 5.95
N ASP A 205 -31.57 -15.63 6.61
CA ASP A 205 -30.99 -16.24 7.80
C ASP A 205 -29.55 -16.72 7.60
N PHE A 206 -29.18 -17.14 6.37
CA PHE A 206 -27.82 -17.58 6.08
C PHE A 206 -26.81 -16.44 6.13
N ILE A 207 -27.25 -15.18 5.88
CA ILE A 207 -26.41 -13.98 5.98
C ILE A 207 -26.21 -13.58 7.44
N SER A 208 -27.30 -13.54 8.22
CA SER A 208 -27.27 -13.07 9.61
C SER A 208 -26.54 -14.01 10.59
N LYS A 209 -26.30 -15.28 10.21
CA LYS A 209 -25.54 -16.25 11.01
C LYS A 209 -24.02 -16.02 10.98
N HIS A 210 -23.54 -15.08 10.17
CA HIS A 210 -22.13 -14.81 9.94
C HIS A 210 -21.85 -13.32 10.02
N ASP A 211 -20.59 -12.92 9.88
CA ASP A 211 -20.15 -11.52 9.90
C ASP A 211 -20.57 -10.71 8.64
N ALA A 212 -21.52 -11.20 7.87
CA ALA A 212 -22.04 -10.57 6.69
C ALA A 212 -23.27 -9.69 7.00
N GLU A 213 -23.40 -8.59 6.30
CA GLU A 213 -24.55 -7.70 6.34
C GLU A 213 -25.31 -7.76 5.01
N HIS A 214 -26.63 -7.97 5.08
CA HIS A 214 -27.48 -7.96 3.89
C HIS A 214 -27.55 -6.54 3.29
N ILE A 215 -27.40 -6.44 1.98
CA ILE A 215 -27.60 -5.19 1.24
C ILE A 215 -29.09 -5.02 0.98
N ARG A 216 -29.71 -4.12 1.73
CA ARG A 216 -31.15 -3.87 1.66
C ARG A 216 -31.58 -3.54 0.25
N GLY A 217 -32.76 -4.05 -0.13
CA GLY A 217 -33.29 -3.86 -1.48
C GLY A 217 -32.83 -4.91 -2.50
N SER A 218 -31.80 -5.69 -2.20
CA SER A 218 -31.40 -6.83 -3.00
C SER A 218 -32.11 -8.12 -2.54
N GLU A 219 -32.12 -9.14 -3.38
CA GLU A 219 -32.65 -10.45 -2.97
C GLU A 219 -31.76 -11.12 -1.92
N CYS A 220 -30.44 -11.13 -2.14
CA CYS A 220 -29.47 -11.86 -1.33
C CYS A 220 -28.07 -11.28 -1.35
N ASP A 221 -27.88 -10.06 -1.85
CA ASP A 221 -26.56 -9.44 -1.87
C ASP A 221 -26.07 -9.16 -0.45
N GLN A 222 -24.79 -9.35 -0.21
CA GLN A 222 -24.20 -9.21 1.09
C GLN A 222 -22.84 -8.53 1.07
N LYS A 223 -22.55 -7.84 2.16
CA LYS A 223 -21.31 -7.12 2.38
C LYS A 223 -20.60 -7.69 3.61
N ILE A 224 -19.31 -7.95 3.48
CA ILE A 224 -18.43 -8.42 4.53
C ILE A 224 -17.29 -7.42 4.68
N LEU A 225 -17.13 -6.84 5.86
CA LEU A 225 -16.09 -5.88 6.16
C LEU A 225 -15.06 -6.49 7.10
N SER A 226 -13.80 -6.22 6.85
CA SER A 226 -12.71 -6.66 7.72
C SER A 226 -12.82 -6.02 9.11
N LYS A 227 -12.50 -6.83 10.13
CA LYS A 227 -12.30 -6.42 11.52
C LYS A 227 -10.82 -6.45 11.90
N LYS A 228 -9.94 -6.14 10.94
CA LYS A 228 -8.47 -6.24 10.98
C LYS A 228 -8.00 -7.69 11.05
N GLU A 229 -7.36 -8.14 9.96
CA GLU A 229 -6.82 -9.51 9.81
C GLU A 229 -7.81 -10.61 10.22
N SER A 230 -9.11 -10.31 10.07
CA SER A 230 -10.18 -11.22 10.42
C SER A 230 -10.39 -12.31 9.38
N THR A 231 -10.91 -13.44 9.81
CA THR A 231 -11.25 -14.58 8.96
C THR A 231 -12.66 -15.03 9.23
N GLY A 232 -13.33 -15.58 8.22
CA GLY A 232 -14.68 -16.09 8.35
C GLY A 232 -15.06 -16.97 7.17
N PHE A 233 -16.37 -17.20 7.04
CA PHE A 233 -16.91 -18.05 5.97
C PHE A 233 -17.99 -17.33 5.19
N VAL A 234 -18.08 -17.68 3.92
CA VAL A 234 -19.12 -17.24 3.00
C VAL A 234 -19.77 -18.46 2.34
N TYR A 235 -21.07 -18.39 2.15
CA TYR A 235 -21.91 -19.51 1.72
C TYR A 235 -22.82 -19.09 0.58
N HIS A 236 -23.23 -20.08 -0.23
CA HIS A 236 -24.36 -19.93 -1.15
C HIS A 236 -25.69 -19.77 -0.40
N PRO A 237 -26.72 -19.19 -0.99
CA PRO A 237 -28.07 -19.15 -0.41
C PRO A 237 -28.60 -20.57 -0.09
N ASN A 238 -29.26 -20.71 1.08
CA ASN A 238 -29.84 -21.98 1.55
C ASN A 238 -28.83 -23.04 2.03
N TYR A 239 -27.56 -22.68 2.22
CA TYR A 239 -26.57 -23.60 2.81
C TYR A 239 -27.03 -24.12 4.20
N PRO A 240 -26.88 -25.40 4.55
CA PRO A 240 -26.13 -26.47 3.86
C PRO A 240 -26.95 -27.31 2.84
N PHE A 241 -28.18 -26.91 2.55
CA PHE A 241 -29.05 -27.59 1.61
C PHE A 241 -28.74 -27.18 0.17
N LEU A 242 -29.48 -27.76 -0.81
CA LEU A 242 -29.34 -27.37 -2.21
C LEU A 242 -29.73 -25.88 -2.38
N TYR A 243 -29.03 -25.17 -3.26
CA TYR A 243 -29.36 -23.77 -3.52
C TYR A 243 -30.68 -23.63 -4.29
N ILE A 244 -31.29 -22.44 -4.18
CA ILE A 244 -32.51 -22.07 -4.93
C ILE A 244 -32.11 -21.76 -6.37
N GLN A 245 -32.91 -22.23 -7.35
CA GLN A 245 -32.68 -21.94 -8.77
C GLN A 245 -33.02 -20.49 -9.15
N LYS A 246 -32.41 -19.99 -10.21
CA LYS A 246 -32.68 -18.64 -10.81
C LYS A 246 -32.44 -17.47 -9.87
N VAL A 247 -31.46 -17.61 -9.00
CA VAL A 247 -31.08 -16.57 -8.04
C VAL A 247 -29.70 -16.03 -8.39
N VAL A 248 -29.54 -14.73 -8.28
CA VAL A 248 -28.26 -14.04 -8.42
C VAL A 248 -27.93 -13.30 -7.13
N CYS A 249 -26.84 -13.70 -6.46
CA CYS A 249 -26.37 -13.07 -5.22
C CYS A 249 -24.97 -12.52 -5.43
N ARG A 250 -24.74 -11.30 -4.99
CA ARG A 250 -23.43 -10.64 -5.00
C ARG A 250 -22.85 -10.61 -3.60
N TYR A 251 -21.54 -10.82 -3.53
CA TYR A 251 -20.77 -10.83 -2.27
C TYR A 251 -19.68 -9.79 -2.36
N PHE A 252 -19.74 -8.77 -1.53
CA PHE A 252 -18.77 -7.69 -1.47
C PHE A 252 -17.89 -7.90 -0.23
N ILE A 253 -16.67 -8.38 -0.43
CA ILE A 253 -15.73 -8.70 0.64
C ILE A 253 -14.63 -7.64 0.63
N TYR A 254 -14.62 -6.77 1.64
CA TYR A 254 -13.79 -5.58 1.68
C TYR A 254 -12.87 -5.57 2.89
N GLY A 255 -11.57 -5.63 2.61
CA GLY A 255 -10.50 -5.44 3.57
C GLY A 255 -10.33 -3.98 3.95
N MET A 256 -9.61 -3.73 5.02
CA MET A 256 -9.27 -2.37 5.45
C MET A 256 -8.36 -1.68 4.45
N GLN A 257 -8.65 -0.40 4.21
CA GLN A 257 -7.86 0.49 3.38
C GLN A 257 -7.88 1.89 3.98
N ASP A 258 -6.94 2.16 4.87
CA ASP A 258 -6.75 3.48 5.49
C ASP A 258 -5.25 3.84 5.55
N SER A 259 -4.90 4.88 6.29
CA SER A 259 -3.51 5.31 6.43
C SER A 259 -2.61 4.25 7.10
N GLN A 260 -3.16 3.39 7.96
CA GLN A 260 -2.41 2.39 8.71
C GLN A 260 -2.62 0.95 8.23
N ASN A 261 -3.74 0.67 7.56
CA ASN A 261 -4.08 -0.68 7.15
C ASN A 261 -4.24 -0.78 5.63
N LEU A 262 -3.69 -1.82 5.07
CA LEU A 262 -3.89 -2.21 3.67
C LEU A 262 -3.99 -3.73 3.64
N GLU A 263 -5.19 -4.25 3.41
CA GLU A 263 -5.45 -5.68 3.41
C GLU A 263 -5.74 -6.19 2.01
N ARG A 264 -5.57 -7.50 1.82
CA ARG A 264 -6.01 -8.27 0.66
C ARG A 264 -6.93 -9.38 1.14
N VAL A 265 -7.75 -9.91 0.26
CA VAL A 265 -8.70 -10.98 0.54
C VAL A 265 -8.19 -12.28 -0.06
N ARG A 266 -7.89 -13.26 0.79
CA ARG A 266 -7.67 -14.65 0.38
C ARG A 266 -8.97 -15.41 0.48
N LEU A 267 -9.32 -16.15 -0.56
CA LEU A 267 -10.52 -16.99 -0.63
C LEU A 267 -10.13 -18.45 -0.88
N GLU A 268 -10.57 -19.35 -0.03
CA GLU A 268 -10.30 -20.79 -0.10
C GLU A 268 -11.61 -21.57 -0.03
N PHE A 269 -11.89 -22.37 -1.05
CA PHE A 269 -13.12 -23.16 -1.10
C PHE A 269 -12.97 -24.45 -0.29
N GLN A 270 -13.88 -24.66 0.68
CA GLN A 270 -13.95 -25.89 1.45
C GLN A 270 -14.89 -26.92 0.77
N ASN A 271 -16.00 -26.42 0.24
CA ASN A 271 -16.96 -27.22 -0.54
C ASN A 271 -17.31 -26.41 -1.80
N PHE A 272 -17.42 -27.10 -2.93
CA PHE A 272 -17.85 -26.51 -4.19
C PHE A 272 -18.54 -27.52 -5.07
N SER A 273 -19.78 -27.24 -5.48
CA SER A 273 -20.60 -28.07 -6.33
C SER A 273 -21.64 -27.19 -7.04
N ILE A 274 -21.31 -26.71 -8.21
CA ILE A 274 -22.20 -25.98 -9.11
C ILE A 274 -22.27 -26.81 -10.40
N PRO A 275 -23.37 -27.55 -10.67
CA PRO A 275 -23.44 -28.46 -11.78
C PRO A 275 -23.14 -27.79 -13.13
N LYS A 276 -22.43 -28.49 -13.98
CA LYS A 276 -22.11 -28.08 -15.34
C LYS A 276 -23.05 -28.76 -16.29
N ALA A 277 -23.64 -28.05 -17.27
CA ALA A 277 -24.45 -28.65 -18.31
C ALA A 277 -23.60 -29.65 -19.14
N GLY A 278 -24.17 -30.84 -19.46
CA GLY A 278 -23.44 -31.97 -20.00
C GLY A 278 -22.65 -31.73 -21.30
N ASP A 279 -23.10 -30.77 -22.12
CA ASP A 279 -22.49 -30.44 -23.42
C ASP A 279 -21.60 -29.20 -23.38
N ALA A 280 -21.30 -28.65 -22.19
CA ALA A 280 -20.55 -27.43 -22.05
C ALA A 280 -19.03 -27.62 -22.32
N LYS A 281 -18.41 -26.66 -23.01
CA LYS A 281 -16.97 -26.62 -23.21
C LYS A 281 -16.23 -26.61 -21.84
N PRO A 282 -15.00 -27.15 -21.78
CA PRO A 282 -14.26 -27.27 -20.53
C PRO A 282 -14.23 -25.99 -19.67
N ASP A 283 -14.11 -24.82 -20.29
CA ASP A 283 -13.88 -23.53 -19.63
C ASP A 283 -15.11 -22.61 -19.59
N THR A 284 -16.32 -23.13 -19.79
CA THR A 284 -17.54 -22.30 -19.79
C THR A 284 -18.56 -22.82 -18.79
N CYS A 285 -19.30 -21.91 -18.17
CA CYS A 285 -20.40 -22.19 -17.25
C CYS A 285 -21.73 -21.66 -17.83
N PRO A 286 -22.39 -22.39 -18.76
CA PRO A 286 -23.55 -21.87 -19.48
C PRO A 286 -24.82 -21.77 -18.64
N ASP A 287 -24.91 -22.45 -17.51
CA ASP A 287 -26.09 -22.47 -16.63
C ASP A 287 -25.78 -21.72 -15.31
N GLY A 288 -25.32 -22.40 -14.29
CA GLY A 288 -24.94 -21.81 -13.02
C GLY A 288 -23.43 -21.52 -12.95
N TYR A 289 -23.05 -20.44 -12.26
CA TYR A 289 -21.66 -20.05 -12.13
C TYR A 289 -21.37 -19.27 -10.85
N LEU A 290 -20.08 -19.26 -10.47
CA LEU A 290 -19.51 -18.30 -9.52
C LEU A 290 -18.43 -17.47 -10.23
N LYS A 291 -18.73 -16.23 -10.54
CA LYS A 291 -17.76 -15.26 -11.07
C LYS A 291 -17.04 -14.55 -9.94
N VAL A 292 -15.72 -14.39 -10.06
CA VAL A 292 -14.87 -13.72 -9.06
C VAL A 292 -14.12 -12.58 -9.71
N TYR A 293 -14.14 -11.44 -9.05
CA TYR A 293 -13.51 -10.18 -9.47
C TYR A 293 -12.46 -9.79 -8.43
N LEU A 294 -11.20 -10.05 -8.73
CA LEU A 294 -10.07 -9.90 -7.79
C LEU A 294 -9.64 -8.43 -7.59
N ARG A 295 -10.12 -7.52 -8.43
CA ARG A 295 -9.87 -6.07 -8.32
C ARG A 295 -11.04 -5.32 -7.70
N GLY A 296 -12.09 -6.03 -7.29
CA GLY A 296 -13.29 -5.43 -6.73
C GLY A 296 -14.09 -4.60 -7.73
N GLN A 297 -13.89 -4.83 -9.04
CA GLN A 297 -14.71 -4.23 -10.09
C GLN A 297 -16.11 -4.84 -10.06
N GLU A 298 -17.11 -4.02 -10.34
CA GLU A 298 -18.48 -4.46 -10.52
C GLU A 298 -18.71 -4.78 -12.00
N ALA A 299 -19.43 -5.87 -12.28
CA ALA A 299 -19.88 -6.18 -13.62
C ALA A 299 -20.85 -5.07 -14.07
N THR A 300 -20.50 -4.35 -15.14
CA THR A 300 -21.41 -3.45 -15.84
C THR A 300 -21.99 -4.16 -17.05
N ASP A 301 -23.19 -3.80 -17.46
CA ASP A 301 -23.90 -4.44 -18.59
C ASP A 301 -23.10 -4.44 -19.91
N SER A 302 -22.06 -3.61 -20.01
CA SER A 302 -21.24 -3.46 -21.22
C SER A 302 -19.88 -4.18 -21.16
N TYR A 303 -19.35 -4.52 -19.97
CA TYR A 303 -18.02 -5.11 -19.81
C TYR A 303 -17.95 -6.01 -18.58
N ASP A 304 -18.25 -7.28 -18.77
CA ASP A 304 -18.01 -8.32 -17.76
C ASP A 304 -16.55 -8.81 -17.85
N LYS A 305 -15.67 -8.20 -17.05
CA LYS A 305 -14.26 -8.60 -16.94
C LYS A 305 -14.02 -9.29 -15.60
N HIS A 306 -14.62 -10.48 -15.44
CA HIS A 306 -14.29 -11.34 -14.31
C HIS A 306 -12.88 -11.93 -14.44
N ASP A 307 -12.24 -12.20 -13.31
CA ASP A 307 -10.91 -12.81 -13.25
C ASP A 307 -11.01 -14.33 -13.19
N ALA A 308 -12.10 -14.89 -12.65
CA ALA A 308 -12.40 -16.32 -12.66
C ALA A 308 -13.90 -16.58 -12.82
N GLU A 309 -14.26 -17.61 -13.59
CA GLU A 309 -15.60 -18.16 -13.71
C GLU A 309 -15.56 -19.64 -13.34
N LEU A 310 -16.28 -20.02 -12.29
CA LEU A 310 -16.18 -21.34 -11.65
C LEU A 310 -17.51 -22.07 -11.70
N CYS A 311 -17.48 -23.32 -12.18
CA CYS A 311 -18.55 -24.30 -12.09
C CYS A 311 -17.96 -25.73 -12.12
N GLY A 312 -18.70 -26.73 -11.73
CA GLY A 312 -18.26 -28.12 -11.60
C GLY A 312 -18.19 -28.57 -10.15
N GLU A 313 -17.55 -29.70 -9.92
CA GLU A 313 -17.36 -30.32 -8.60
C GLU A 313 -15.95 -30.08 -8.08
N ALA A 314 -15.84 -29.93 -6.73
CA ALA A 314 -14.54 -29.79 -6.09
C ALA A 314 -13.65 -31.01 -6.31
N SER A 315 -12.38 -30.76 -6.64
CA SER A 315 -11.35 -31.79 -6.76
C SER A 315 -10.21 -31.52 -5.78
N PRO A 316 -9.91 -32.42 -4.85
CA PRO A 316 -8.84 -32.24 -3.87
C PRO A 316 -7.44 -32.56 -4.42
N GLY A 317 -7.32 -33.09 -5.65
CA GLY A 317 -6.03 -33.39 -6.26
C GLY A 317 -5.30 -32.17 -6.79
N PRO A 318 -3.96 -32.21 -6.94
CA PRO A 318 -3.20 -31.15 -7.61
C PRO A 318 -3.40 -31.20 -9.15
N PRO A 319 -3.81 -30.08 -9.81
CA PRO A 319 -4.21 -28.80 -9.20
C PRO A 319 -5.57 -28.91 -8.49
N ALA A 320 -5.65 -28.36 -7.28
CA ALA A 320 -6.91 -28.29 -6.54
C ALA A 320 -7.93 -27.40 -7.32
N PHE A 321 -9.19 -27.82 -7.37
CA PHE A 321 -10.26 -27.04 -7.94
C PHE A 321 -11.39 -26.85 -6.93
N PRO A 322 -11.97 -25.66 -6.76
CA PRO A 322 -11.43 -24.37 -7.23
C PRO A 322 -10.09 -24.04 -6.58
N PRO A 323 -9.16 -23.35 -7.29
CA PRO A 323 -7.90 -22.93 -6.70
C PRO A 323 -8.12 -21.85 -5.63
N PRO A 324 -7.22 -21.73 -4.65
CA PRO A 324 -7.21 -20.56 -3.75
C PRO A 324 -7.04 -19.27 -4.56
N LEU A 325 -7.85 -18.26 -4.25
CA LEU A 325 -7.85 -16.97 -4.92
C LEU A 325 -7.36 -15.88 -3.96
N LEU A 326 -6.59 -14.93 -4.46
CA LEU A 326 -6.08 -13.79 -3.70
C LEU A 326 -6.38 -12.51 -4.48
N SER A 327 -7.06 -11.55 -3.85
CA SER A 327 -7.38 -10.27 -4.48
C SER A 327 -6.13 -9.42 -4.75
N ASP A 328 -6.18 -8.58 -5.79
CA ASP A 328 -5.11 -7.64 -6.12
C ASP A 328 -5.02 -6.47 -5.12
N GLY A 329 -6.11 -6.17 -4.43
CA GLY A 329 -6.23 -5.09 -3.47
C GLY A 329 -7.24 -5.43 -2.37
N PRO A 330 -7.75 -4.44 -1.64
CA PRO A 330 -8.61 -4.67 -0.47
C PRO A 330 -10.02 -5.15 -0.82
N ARG A 331 -10.40 -5.17 -2.09
CA ARG A 331 -11.76 -5.50 -2.53
C ARG A 331 -11.77 -6.77 -3.33
N LEU A 332 -12.67 -7.69 -2.97
CA LEU A 332 -13.02 -8.87 -3.75
C LEU A 332 -14.53 -8.89 -3.90
N VAL A 333 -15.01 -9.11 -5.12
CA VAL A 333 -16.42 -9.26 -5.42
C VAL A 333 -16.67 -10.64 -6.01
N MET A 334 -17.74 -11.32 -5.57
CA MET A 334 -18.22 -12.56 -6.19
C MET A 334 -19.65 -12.38 -6.66
N VAL A 335 -19.99 -13.01 -7.76
CA VAL A 335 -21.36 -13.09 -8.28
C VAL A 335 -21.72 -14.55 -8.47
N PHE A 336 -22.61 -15.04 -7.64
CA PHE A 336 -23.18 -16.37 -7.76
C PHE A 336 -24.49 -16.31 -8.53
N SER A 337 -24.58 -17.09 -9.60
CA SER A 337 -25.81 -17.32 -10.36
C SER A 337 -26.14 -18.80 -10.33
N SER A 338 -27.31 -19.17 -9.86
CA SER A 338 -27.67 -20.56 -9.62
C SER A 338 -28.19 -21.30 -10.86
N GLY A 339 -28.57 -20.65 -11.95
CA GLY A 339 -29.08 -21.29 -13.15
C GLY A 339 -30.34 -22.17 -12.97
N GLU A 340 -30.56 -23.11 -13.88
CA GLU A 340 -31.66 -24.07 -13.87
C GLU A 340 -31.30 -25.37 -13.13
N LEU A 341 -30.03 -25.76 -13.12
CA LEU A 341 -29.56 -26.97 -12.47
C LEU A 341 -29.29 -26.69 -11.01
N GLN A 342 -29.78 -27.58 -10.14
CA GLN A 342 -29.56 -27.49 -8.68
C GLN A 342 -28.30 -28.22 -8.27
N GLY A 343 -27.47 -27.59 -7.41
CA GLY A 343 -26.28 -28.18 -6.80
C GLY A 343 -26.18 -27.87 -5.31
N ARG A 344 -25.14 -28.40 -4.69
CA ARG A 344 -24.84 -28.16 -3.26
C ARG A 344 -24.17 -26.81 -3.01
N GLY A 345 -23.87 -26.06 -4.10
CA GLY A 345 -23.30 -24.74 -4.03
C GLY A 345 -21.87 -24.69 -3.46
N PHE A 346 -21.57 -23.70 -2.65
CA PHE A 346 -20.23 -23.53 -2.13
C PHE A 346 -20.19 -23.10 -0.65
N LYS A 347 -19.10 -23.44 -0.01
CA LYS A 347 -18.62 -22.87 1.25
C LYS A 347 -17.17 -22.45 1.03
N ALA A 348 -16.87 -21.21 1.24
CA ALA A 348 -15.51 -20.68 1.14
C ALA A 348 -15.10 -19.97 2.43
N LYS A 349 -13.82 -20.13 2.79
CA LYS A 349 -13.17 -19.38 3.86
C LYS A 349 -12.57 -18.12 3.24
N TYR A 350 -12.89 -16.96 3.79
CA TYR A 350 -12.17 -15.74 3.50
C TYR A 350 -11.21 -15.40 4.63
N THR A 351 -10.07 -14.82 4.27
CA THR A 351 -9.08 -14.32 5.24
C THR A 351 -8.59 -12.96 4.74
N PHE A 352 -8.63 -11.97 5.61
CA PHE A 352 -8.03 -10.66 5.33
C PHE A 352 -6.57 -10.70 5.75
N GLU A 353 -5.67 -10.49 4.80
CA GLU A 353 -4.22 -10.52 5.00
C GLU A 353 -3.64 -9.13 4.80
N THR A 354 -2.76 -8.70 5.68
CA THR A 354 -2.07 -7.43 5.54
C THR A 354 -1.14 -7.45 4.33
N GLU A 355 -1.27 -6.47 3.44
CA GLU A 355 -0.41 -6.28 2.27
C GLU A 355 0.72 -5.29 2.60
N TYR A 356 1.92 -5.81 2.73
CA TYR A 356 3.09 -5.01 3.11
C TYR A 356 3.74 -4.27 1.94
N ARG A 357 3.48 -4.64 0.69
CA ARG A 357 4.11 -4.07 -0.52
C ARG A 357 5.64 -4.09 -0.47
N VAL A 358 6.18 -5.15 0.05
CA VAL A 358 7.62 -5.38 0.12
C VAL A 358 8.01 -6.36 -0.98
N PRO A 359 8.96 -6.01 -1.88
CA PRO A 359 9.50 -6.97 -2.84
C PRO A 359 10.21 -8.11 -2.11
N GLY A 360 10.07 -9.34 -2.58
CA GLY A 360 10.72 -10.50 -2.00
C GLY A 360 9.79 -11.70 -1.85
N THR A 361 10.31 -12.82 -1.40
CA THR A 361 9.52 -14.01 -1.09
C THR A 361 8.96 -13.87 0.31
N ALA A 362 7.65 -13.65 0.43
CA ALA A 362 6.96 -13.53 1.70
C ALA A 362 6.86 -14.89 2.42
N ALA A 363 6.83 -14.85 3.74
CA ALA A 363 6.56 -16.02 4.56
C ALA A 363 5.13 -16.55 4.33
N PRO A 364 4.91 -17.88 4.32
CA PRO A 364 3.62 -18.48 4.00
C PRO A 364 2.53 -18.18 5.05
N GLY A 365 2.88 -17.74 6.26
CA GLY A 365 1.95 -17.42 7.34
C GLY A 365 1.35 -16.01 7.29
N GLY A 366 1.68 -15.18 6.29
CA GLY A 366 1.21 -13.78 6.23
C GLY A 366 1.97 -12.82 7.16
N GLU A 367 3.01 -13.30 7.85
CA GLU A 367 3.87 -12.49 8.70
C GLU A 367 4.70 -11.50 7.85
N CYS A 368 5.07 -10.37 8.44
CA CYS A 368 5.98 -9.43 7.80
C CYS A 368 7.42 -9.97 7.76
N ALA A 369 7.63 -11.04 6.99
CA ALA A 369 8.91 -11.70 6.85
C ALA A 369 9.20 -12.03 5.38
N PHE A 370 10.35 -11.55 4.90
CA PHE A 370 10.73 -11.64 3.50
C PHE A 370 12.12 -12.24 3.34
N THR A 371 12.25 -13.14 2.37
CA THR A 371 13.52 -13.81 2.08
C THR A 371 14.02 -13.47 0.67
N TYR A 372 15.30 -13.19 0.58
CA TYR A 372 16.04 -12.89 -0.66
C TYR A 372 17.16 -13.91 -0.80
N ARG A 373 17.10 -14.76 -1.80
CA ARG A 373 18.09 -15.81 -2.04
C ARG A 373 18.95 -15.46 -3.26
N SER A 374 20.24 -15.60 -3.11
CA SER A 374 21.21 -15.38 -4.18
C SER A 374 20.96 -16.27 -5.42
N GLU A 375 20.46 -17.49 -5.21
CA GLU A 375 20.10 -18.43 -6.28
C GLU A 375 18.94 -17.91 -7.14
N ALA A 376 17.98 -17.20 -6.54
CA ALA A 376 16.84 -16.66 -7.24
C ALA A 376 17.17 -15.34 -7.97
N LYS A 377 17.94 -14.44 -7.32
CA LYS A 377 18.29 -13.14 -7.88
C LYS A 377 19.55 -12.57 -7.25
N LYS A 378 20.54 -12.20 -8.06
CA LYS A 378 21.84 -11.69 -7.58
C LYS A 378 21.80 -10.26 -7.04
N SER A 379 20.86 -9.46 -7.48
CA SER A 379 20.68 -8.08 -6.99
C SER A 379 19.23 -7.66 -7.02
N GLY A 380 18.85 -6.71 -6.17
CA GLY A 380 17.50 -6.20 -6.14
C GLY A 380 17.31 -5.08 -5.12
N GLU A 381 16.08 -4.73 -4.91
CA GLU A 381 15.66 -3.73 -3.94
C GLU A 381 14.72 -4.34 -2.91
N PHE A 382 14.69 -3.77 -1.73
CA PHE A 382 13.68 -4.03 -0.70
C PHE A 382 13.42 -2.77 0.10
N ASN A 383 12.29 -2.73 0.79
CA ASN A 383 11.85 -1.53 1.49
C ASN A 383 11.05 -1.87 2.75
N SER A 384 10.88 -0.89 3.62
CA SER A 384 9.93 -0.97 4.72
C SER A 384 8.51 -1.18 4.19
N PRO A 385 7.59 -1.76 4.99
CA PRO A 385 6.21 -1.94 4.57
C PRO A 385 5.61 -0.64 4.01
N ARG A 386 4.91 -0.76 2.86
CA ARG A 386 4.15 0.32 2.23
C ARG A 386 4.97 1.51 1.70
N TYR A 387 6.30 1.46 1.76
CA TYR A 387 7.13 2.51 1.17
C TYR A 387 6.66 2.88 -0.27
N PRO A 388 6.60 4.15 -0.66
CA PRO A 388 7.09 5.37 0.00
C PRO A 388 6.13 5.98 1.04
N SER A 389 4.95 5.40 1.29
CA SER A 389 4.08 5.80 2.39
C SER A 389 4.67 5.39 3.74
N ASN A 390 4.10 5.88 4.82
CA ASN A 390 4.54 5.51 6.16
C ASN A 390 4.32 4.01 6.43
N TYR A 391 5.25 3.39 7.15
CA TYR A 391 5.10 2.01 7.60
C TYR A 391 3.98 1.89 8.66
N PRO A 392 3.35 0.70 8.83
CA PRO A 392 2.35 0.50 9.87
C PRO A 392 2.99 0.50 11.27
N SER A 393 2.24 0.98 12.27
CA SER A 393 2.61 0.81 13.70
C SER A 393 2.43 -0.64 14.15
N ARG A 394 3.01 -1.02 15.30
CA ARG A 394 2.95 -2.37 15.90
C ARG A 394 3.35 -3.48 14.95
N THR A 395 4.34 -3.22 14.12
CA THR A 395 4.76 -4.15 13.07
C THR A 395 6.23 -4.53 13.25
N ASN A 396 6.49 -5.84 13.28
CA ASN A 396 7.83 -6.38 13.28
C ASN A 396 8.09 -7.04 11.93
N CYS A 397 9.03 -6.50 11.14
CA CYS A 397 9.35 -7.01 9.82
C CYS A 397 10.77 -7.53 9.76
N THR A 398 10.95 -8.69 9.15
CA THR A 398 12.26 -9.32 8.95
C THR A 398 12.59 -9.47 7.48
N TYR A 399 13.84 -9.16 7.14
CA TYR A 399 14.40 -9.25 5.79
C TYR A 399 15.63 -10.14 5.86
N THR A 400 15.50 -11.37 5.37
CA THR A 400 16.57 -12.37 5.41
C THR A 400 17.23 -12.49 4.04
N LEU A 401 18.48 -12.04 3.93
CA LEU A 401 19.28 -12.14 2.70
C LEU A 401 20.20 -13.34 2.83
N VAL A 402 19.98 -14.37 2.01
CA VAL A 402 20.69 -15.65 2.05
C VAL A 402 21.65 -15.74 0.89
N ALA A 403 22.96 -15.76 1.19
CA ALA A 403 24.01 -15.93 0.21
C ALA A 403 24.25 -17.42 -0.10
N ALA A 404 24.59 -17.74 -1.34
CA ALA A 404 25.06 -19.07 -1.70
C ALA A 404 26.45 -19.36 -1.10
N PRO A 405 26.89 -20.62 -1.05
CA PRO A 405 28.24 -20.95 -0.61
C PRO A 405 29.28 -20.16 -1.40
N ASN A 406 30.27 -19.59 -0.70
CA ASN A 406 31.32 -18.73 -1.27
C ASN A 406 30.82 -17.39 -1.86
N GLU A 407 29.63 -16.94 -1.47
CA GLU A 407 29.14 -15.60 -1.77
C GLU A 407 29.02 -14.77 -0.49
N GLN A 408 28.91 -13.50 -0.69
CA GLN A 408 28.64 -12.49 0.35
C GLN A 408 27.58 -11.53 -0.17
N VAL A 409 26.87 -10.86 0.73
CA VAL A 409 25.86 -9.88 0.37
C VAL A 409 26.22 -8.50 0.90
N THR A 410 26.03 -7.49 0.06
CA THR A 410 26.13 -6.08 0.42
C THR A 410 24.75 -5.45 0.34
N VAL A 411 24.40 -4.62 1.33
CA VAL A 411 23.18 -3.82 1.39
C VAL A 411 23.52 -2.34 1.49
N VAL A 412 22.86 -1.52 0.69
CA VAL A 412 23.03 -0.06 0.65
C VAL A 412 21.66 0.59 0.79
N PHE A 413 21.50 1.47 1.77
CA PHE A 413 20.26 2.20 2.00
C PHE A 413 20.23 3.47 1.15
N ASP A 414 19.21 3.60 0.29
CA ASP A 414 19.00 4.79 -0.56
C ASP A 414 18.13 5.84 0.12
N HIS A 415 17.22 5.38 0.98
CA HIS A 415 16.38 6.23 1.83
C HIS A 415 16.28 5.62 3.23
N PHE A 416 16.28 6.45 4.24
CA PHE A 416 16.10 6.02 5.64
C PHE A 416 15.49 7.15 6.47
N LYS A 417 14.34 6.87 7.08
CA LYS A 417 13.67 7.73 8.04
C LYS A 417 12.79 6.85 8.93
N VAL A 418 13.33 6.43 10.05
CA VAL A 418 12.62 5.66 11.08
C VAL A 418 12.35 6.60 12.25
N ARG A 419 11.16 6.53 12.84
CA ARG A 419 10.79 7.43 13.94
C ARG A 419 11.76 7.32 15.11
N ALA A 420 12.08 8.44 15.72
CA ALA A 420 12.87 8.55 16.94
C ALA A 420 12.57 9.88 17.63
N ASP A 421 11.61 9.90 18.53
CA ASP A 421 11.22 11.11 19.26
C ASP A 421 12.22 11.44 20.39
N SER A 422 12.83 10.40 20.96
CA SER A 422 13.90 10.50 21.95
C SER A 422 15.30 10.68 21.36
N TRP A 423 15.38 10.96 20.05
CA TRP A 423 16.65 11.14 19.36
C TRP A 423 17.51 12.24 20.00
N ASN A 424 18.68 11.88 20.50
CA ASN A 424 19.68 12.81 21.02
C ASN A 424 20.88 12.93 20.08
N ALA A 425 20.85 13.97 19.25
CA ALA A 425 21.92 14.26 18.30
C ALA A 425 23.29 14.50 18.97
N THR A 426 23.31 14.90 20.23
CA THR A 426 24.56 15.22 20.96
C THR A 426 25.25 13.97 21.49
N ALA A 427 24.57 12.85 21.66
CA ALA A 427 25.18 11.62 22.16
C ALA A 427 26.12 10.95 21.13
N GLY A 428 26.00 11.27 19.85
CA GLY A 428 26.94 10.85 18.79
C GLY A 428 27.03 9.31 18.59
N LEU A 429 26.20 8.55 19.27
CA LEU A 429 26.27 7.10 19.36
C LEU A 429 25.18 6.50 18.47
N TYR A 430 25.58 6.13 17.29
CA TYR A 430 24.82 5.25 16.42
C TYR A 430 25.04 3.83 16.88
N GLY A 431 24.05 3.26 17.49
CA GLY A 431 24.09 1.87 17.87
C GLY A 431 23.56 1.61 19.27
N GLY A 432 22.36 1.13 19.33
CA GLY A 432 21.85 0.33 20.42
C GLY A 432 21.21 1.03 21.62
N ALA A 433 21.70 2.12 22.11
CA ALA A 433 21.25 2.64 23.41
C ALA A 433 20.18 3.75 23.36
N THR A 434 19.95 4.36 22.21
CA THR A 434 19.08 5.54 22.07
C THR A 434 17.85 5.34 21.21
N CYS A 435 17.72 4.20 20.54
CA CYS A 435 16.54 3.83 19.73
C CYS A 435 15.58 2.99 20.59
N THR A 436 14.55 3.60 21.13
CA THR A 436 13.58 2.98 22.06
C THR A 436 12.17 2.88 21.50
N GLU A 437 11.81 3.70 20.53
CA GLU A 437 10.48 3.70 19.89
C GLU A 437 10.46 2.76 18.69
N ASP A 438 10.90 3.27 17.54
CA ASP A 438 11.04 2.50 16.31
C ASP A 438 12.51 2.35 15.95
N TRP A 439 12.93 1.20 15.44
CA TRP A 439 14.32 1.00 15.03
C TRP A 439 14.48 -0.05 13.95
N LEU A 440 15.58 0.06 13.21
CA LEU A 440 16.10 -0.96 12.33
C LEU A 440 17.33 -1.60 12.98
N GLU A 441 17.38 -2.92 13.02
CA GLU A 441 18.55 -3.68 13.47
C GLU A 441 19.08 -4.57 12.34
N ALA A 442 20.38 -4.86 12.36
CA ALA A 442 21.00 -5.77 11.42
C ALA A 442 22.01 -6.70 12.08
N TRP A 443 22.08 -7.90 11.57
CA TRP A 443 23.03 -8.95 11.97
C TRP A 443 23.58 -9.64 10.75
N TRP A 444 24.81 -10.05 10.80
CA TRP A 444 25.24 -11.16 9.93
C TRP A 444 24.85 -12.49 10.58
N THR A 445 24.46 -13.45 9.74
CA THR A 445 24.05 -14.79 10.17
C THR A 445 25.16 -15.79 9.88
N GLY A 446 25.60 -16.49 10.90
CA GLY A 446 26.59 -17.56 10.79
C GLY A 446 25.96 -18.93 10.60
N ARG A 447 26.80 -19.96 10.41
CA ARG A 447 26.37 -21.36 10.46
C ARG A 447 25.85 -21.65 11.87
N GLU A 448 24.93 -22.61 12.02
CA GLU A 448 24.30 -22.98 13.30
C GLU A 448 23.40 -21.90 13.90
N GLY A 449 22.94 -20.92 13.10
CA GLY A 449 22.01 -19.89 13.56
C GLY A 449 22.61 -18.78 14.42
N SER A 450 23.95 -18.73 14.53
CA SER A 450 24.63 -17.64 15.26
C SER A 450 24.34 -16.30 14.59
N ARG A 451 24.11 -15.26 15.42
CA ARG A 451 23.86 -13.88 14.95
C ARG A 451 24.88 -12.95 15.59
N VAL A 452 25.57 -12.19 14.76
CA VAL A 452 26.51 -11.17 15.23
C VAL A 452 25.96 -9.79 14.88
N PRO A 453 25.74 -8.92 15.87
CA PRO A 453 25.11 -7.61 15.66
C PRO A 453 26.03 -6.69 14.86
N LEU A 454 25.42 -5.96 13.91
CA LEU A 454 26.05 -4.90 13.15
C LEU A 454 25.67 -3.51 13.66
N GLY A 455 24.46 -3.35 14.19
CA GLY A 455 23.99 -2.09 14.75
C GLY A 455 22.48 -1.99 14.83
N ARG A 456 22.05 -0.89 15.47
CA ARG A 456 20.64 -0.46 15.57
C ARG A 456 20.58 1.01 15.17
N TRP A 457 19.62 1.37 14.33
CA TRP A 457 19.47 2.71 13.75
C TRP A 457 18.04 3.20 13.85
N CYS A 458 17.89 4.49 14.11
CA CYS A 458 16.61 5.20 14.13
C CYS A 458 16.83 6.67 13.73
N GLY A 459 15.77 7.46 13.65
CA GLY A 459 15.86 8.85 13.22
C GLY A 459 16.14 8.99 11.73
N PRO A 460 16.74 10.11 11.31
CA PRO A 460 17.08 10.39 9.92
C PRO A 460 18.45 9.83 9.50
N ALA A 461 19.23 9.32 10.44
CA ALA A 461 20.60 8.90 10.20
C ALA A 461 20.66 7.56 9.46
N THR A 462 20.91 7.62 8.16
CA THR A 462 20.99 6.45 7.28
C THR A 462 22.14 5.53 7.71
N PRO A 463 21.89 4.21 7.90
CA PRO A 463 22.94 3.23 8.16
C PRO A 463 24.01 3.24 7.07
N GLY A 464 25.25 3.01 7.46
CA GLY A 464 26.32 2.77 6.50
C GLY A 464 26.08 1.48 5.68
N PRO A 465 26.75 1.32 4.51
CA PRO A 465 26.65 0.09 3.73
C PRO A 465 26.96 -1.12 4.60
N LEU A 466 26.08 -2.13 4.59
CA LEU A 466 26.23 -3.38 5.33
C LEU A 466 26.82 -4.45 4.42
N GLN A 467 27.75 -5.25 4.93
CA GLN A 467 28.27 -6.40 4.21
C GLN A 467 28.42 -7.61 5.13
N SER A 468 28.02 -8.78 4.63
CA SER A 468 28.31 -10.05 5.33
C SER A 468 29.76 -10.43 5.13
N PRO A 469 30.46 -10.96 6.16
CA PRO A 469 31.82 -11.45 5.99
C PRO A 469 31.85 -12.75 5.22
N ARG A 470 33.02 -13.11 4.73
CA ARG A 470 33.27 -14.42 4.10
C ARG A 470 32.86 -15.55 5.05
N GLY A 471 32.07 -16.51 4.54
CA GLY A 471 31.66 -17.70 5.29
C GLY A 471 30.39 -17.49 6.14
N ALA A 472 29.86 -16.28 6.22
CA ALA A 472 28.52 -16.02 6.75
C ALA A 472 27.44 -16.55 5.79
N LEU A 473 26.26 -16.92 6.31
CA LEU A 473 25.11 -17.31 5.50
C LEU A 473 24.46 -16.10 4.83
N GLY A 474 24.64 -14.89 5.37
CA GLY A 474 24.06 -13.68 4.84
C GLY A 474 23.83 -12.61 5.87
N LEU A 475 22.78 -11.81 5.65
CA LEU A 475 22.35 -10.74 6.54
C LEU A 475 20.89 -10.95 6.98
N LEU A 476 20.61 -10.66 8.22
CA LEU A 476 19.26 -10.50 8.77
C LEU A 476 19.07 -9.03 9.15
N ILE A 477 18.02 -8.42 8.66
CA ILE A 477 17.63 -7.05 8.98
C ILE A 477 16.22 -7.11 9.57
N ALA A 478 15.96 -6.40 10.65
CA ALA A 478 14.65 -6.34 11.30
C ALA A 478 14.24 -4.90 11.55
N LEU A 479 13.00 -4.56 11.18
CA LEU A 479 12.35 -3.31 11.51
C LEU A 479 11.36 -3.56 12.64
N HIS A 480 11.47 -2.81 13.72
CA HIS A 480 10.56 -2.81 14.86
C HIS A 480 9.82 -1.49 14.94
N THR A 481 8.50 -1.53 15.12
CA THR A 481 7.68 -0.32 15.28
C THR A 481 6.76 -0.46 16.48
N ASP A 482 6.65 0.60 17.28
CA ASP A 482 5.76 0.66 18.43
C ASP A 482 4.29 0.95 18.05
N HIS A 483 3.47 1.37 18.99
CA HIS A 483 2.03 1.62 18.80
C HIS A 483 1.70 3.06 18.40
N ASP A 484 2.69 3.94 18.39
CA ASP A 484 2.50 5.37 18.24
C ASP A 484 2.74 5.86 16.79
N SER A 485 3.30 7.04 16.63
CA SER A 485 3.54 7.69 15.35
C SER A 485 4.50 6.89 14.47
N VAL A 486 4.48 7.12 13.18
CA VAL A 486 5.23 6.37 12.17
C VAL A 486 5.94 7.31 11.20
N ALA A 487 6.91 6.79 10.45
CA ALA A 487 7.67 7.55 9.47
C ALA A 487 7.68 6.84 8.09
N SER A 488 8.35 7.43 7.10
CA SER A 488 8.41 6.89 5.73
C SER A 488 9.27 5.62 5.57
N GLY A 489 9.97 5.20 6.62
CA GLY A 489 10.74 3.97 6.62
C GLY A 489 12.01 4.02 5.79
N PHE A 490 12.30 2.94 5.08
CA PHE A 490 13.53 2.84 4.30
C PHE A 490 13.31 2.21 2.93
N LYS A 491 14.26 2.49 2.03
CA LYS A 491 14.47 1.77 0.77
C LYS A 491 15.94 1.40 0.70
N ALA A 492 16.24 0.13 0.35
CA ALA A 492 17.58 -0.40 0.25
C ALA A 492 17.77 -1.27 -0.99
N ARG A 493 19.01 -1.35 -1.46
CA ARG A 493 19.45 -2.25 -2.53
C ARG A 493 20.37 -3.33 -1.97
N TYR A 494 20.32 -4.52 -2.54
CA TYR A 494 21.23 -5.60 -2.21
C TYR A 494 21.92 -6.16 -3.45
N ILE A 495 23.15 -6.64 -3.26
CA ILE A 495 23.95 -7.32 -4.27
C ILE A 495 24.63 -8.52 -3.63
N PHE A 496 24.45 -9.71 -4.21
CA PHE A 496 25.25 -10.89 -3.92
C PHE A 496 26.42 -10.94 -4.87
N GLU A 497 27.63 -11.14 -4.33
CA GLU A 497 28.87 -11.21 -5.07
C GLU A 497 29.75 -12.38 -4.57
N PRO A 498 30.71 -12.89 -5.36
CA PRO A 498 31.68 -13.86 -4.86
C PRO A 498 32.40 -13.34 -3.61
N ALA A 499 32.57 -14.19 -2.60
CA ALA A 499 33.19 -13.81 -1.35
C ALA A 499 34.65 -13.41 -1.55
N LYS A 500 34.98 -12.19 -1.19
CA LYS A 500 36.36 -11.65 -1.21
C LYS A 500 37.22 -12.27 -0.12
N SER A 501 38.51 -11.99 -0.13
CA SER A 501 39.40 -12.35 0.97
C SER A 501 38.93 -11.75 2.29
N ILE A 502 39.44 -12.22 3.42
CA ILE A 502 39.13 -11.63 4.75
C ILE A 502 39.53 -10.15 4.82
N PHE A 503 40.52 -9.73 4.03
CA PHE A 503 40.96 -8.35 3.95
C PHE A 503 40.13 -7.50 2.98
N GLY A 504 39.22 -8.11 2.22
CA GLY A 504 38.41 -7.45 1.21
C GLY A 504 39.21 -7.12 -0.05
N ASP A 505 38.97 -5.96 -0.64
CA ASP A 505 39.68 -5.41 -1.81
C ASP A 505 41.02 -4.79 -1.43
N CYS A 506 41.17 -4.41 -0.17
CA CYS A 506 42.34 -3.80 0.42
C CYS A 506 42.31 -4.01 1.95
N GLY A 507 43.38 -3.68 2.60
CA GLY A 507 43.54 -3.90 4.05
C GLY A 507 44.66 -4.95 4.31
N GLY A 508 44.71 -5.50 5.51
CA GLY A 508 45.73 -6.44 5.89
C GLY A 508 45.74 -6.79 7.37
N ASN A 509 46.64 -7.68 7.73
CA ASN A 509 46.94 -8.01 9.12
C ASN A 509 48.16 -7.22 9.61
N VAL A 510 48.00 -6.59 10.73
CA VAL A 510 49.07 -5.76 11.37
C VAL A 510 49.36 -6.36 12.72
N SER A 511 50.56 -6.93 12.87
CA SER A 511 51.04 -7.56 14.08
C SER A 511 52.56 -7.41 14.22
N GLY A 512 53.10 -7.63 15.40
CA GLY A 512 54.54 -7.66 15.64
C GLY A 512 55.20 -6.29 15.89
N SER A 513 54.54 -5.18 15.67
CA SER A 513 55.02 -3.83 15.98
C SER A 513 54.29 -3.28 17.21
N ALA A 514 54.94 -2.38 17.97
CA ALA A 514 54.34 -1.77 19.12
C ALA A 514 53.48 -0.53 18.77
N TRP A 515 53.62 0.04 17.60
CA TRP A 515 52.82 1.14 17.03
C TRP A 515 52.94 1.18 15.50
N GLY A 516 52.07 1.89 14.86
CA GLY A 516 52.10 2.14 13.45
C GLY A 516 50.92 3.02 12.99
N ALA A 517 50.77 3.18 11.71
CA ALA A 517 49.65 3.88 11.09
C ALA A 517 48.97 3.01 10.04
N VAL A 518 47.64 3.18 9.95
CA VAL A 518 46.81 2.63 8.89
C VAL A 518 45.98 3.74 8.27
N SER A 519 45.66 3.65 6.99
CA SER A 519 44.93 4.71 6.30
C SER A 519 43.97 4.14 5.23
N SER A 520 43.02 4.96 4.84
CA SER A 520 42.18 4.67 3.68
C SER A 520 43.03 4.49 2.41
N PRO A 521 42.56 3.72 1.43
CA PRO A 521 43.25 3.57 0.14
C PRO A 521 43.52 4.94 -0.49
N ARG A 522 44.72 5.10 -1.08
CA ARG A 522 45.20 6.33 -1.74
C ARG A 522 45.44 7.55 -0.85
N TYR A 523 45.20 7.45 0.46
CA TYR A 523 45.52 8.58 1.35
C TYR A 523 46.95 9.11 1.10
N PRO A 524 47.18 10.43 0.99
CA PRO A 524 46.28 11.56 1.28
C PRO A 524 45.36 11.98 0.09
N LEU A 525 45.35 11.26 -1.01
CA LEU A 525 44.39 11.52 -2.11
C LEU A 525 43.01 10.96 -1.72
N PRO A 526 41.93 11.51 -2.31
CA PRO A 526 40.59 10.99 -2.12
C PRO A 526 40.47 9.52 -2.50
N TYR A 527 39.70 8.75 -1.71
CA TYR A 527 39.40 7.34 -2.02
C TYR A 527 38.49 7.20 -3.24
N GLU A 528 38.66 6.11 -3.99
CA GLU A 528 37.89 5.83 -5.17
C GLU A 528 36.60 5.09 -4.85
N LYS A 529 35.51 5.46 -5.56
CA LYS A 529 34.24 4.77 -5.52
C LYS A 529 34.20 3.58 -6.49
N PRO A 530 33.38 2.56 -6.22
CA PRO A 530 32.99 1.57 -7.20
C PRO A 530 32.21 2.19 -8.38
N GLU A 531 32.12 1.47 -9.50
CA GLU A 531 31.23 1.82 -10.59
C GLU A 531 29.76 1.80 -10.12
N ARG A 532 28.91 2.59 -10.77
CA ARG A 532 27.50 2.67 -10.41
C ARG A 532 26.82 1.31 -10.62
N GLY A 533 26.13 0.83 -9.59
CA GLY A 533 25.47 -0.48 -9.59
C GLY A 533 26.43 -1.66 -9.30
N ALA A 534 27.71 -1.39 -9.07
CA ALA A 534 28.65 -2.41 -8.61
C ALA A 534 28.52 -2.64 -7.09
N ALA A 535 29.03 -3.78 -6.63
CA ALA A 535 29.15 -4.08 -5.21
C ALA A 535 30.08 -3.09 -4.49
N ALA A 536 29.91 -2.93 -3.18
CA ALA A 536 30.73 -2.04 -2.40
C ALA A 536 32.20 -2.50 -2.36
N ARG A 537 33.09 -1.51 -2.36
CA ARG A 537 34.51 -1.75 -2.10
C ARG A 537 34.71 -1.85 -0.60
N VAL A 538 35.43 -2.86 -0.14
CA VAL A 538 35.61 -3.16 1.30
C VAL A 538 37.09 -3.40 1.60
N CYS A 539 37.58 -2.74 2.63
CA CYS A 539 38.93 -2.90 3.14
C CYS A 539 38.89 -3.22 4.62
N ASN A 540 39.50 -4.33 5.02
CA ASN A 540 39.53 -4.78 6.40
C ASN A 540 40.95 -4.82 6.94
N TRP A 541 41.20 -4.17 8.08
CA TRP A 541 42.45 -4.27 8.82
C TRP A 541 42.21 -4.97 10.15
N PHE A 542 43.09 -5.92 10.46
CA PHE A 542 43.10 -6.61 11.74
C PHE A 542 44.41 -6.22 12.44
N ILE A 543 44.34 -5.51 13.56
CA ILE A 543 45.47 -5.04 14.33
C ILE A 543 45.51 -5.84 15.62
N THR A 544 46.62 -6.51 15.87
CA THR A 544 46.79 -7.40 17.03
C THR A 544 48.03 -7.02 17.82
N ALA A 545 47.82 -6.67 19.11
CA ALA A 545 48.87 -6.44 20.08
C ALA A 545 49.36 -7.72 20.73
N ARG A 546 50.49 -7.67 21.37
CA ARG A 546 51.01 -8.77 22.19
C ARG A 546 50.06 -9.18 23.32
N PRO A 547 50.07 -10.43 23.75
CA PRO A 547 49.22 -10.87 24.87
C PRO A 547 49.44 -10.00 26.13
N GLY A 548 48.31 -9.67 26.80
CA GLY A 548 48.33 -8.81 27.99
C GLY A 548 48.44 -7.30 27.70
N ARG A 549 48.50 -6.90 26.43
CA ARG A 549 48.45 -5.47 26.01
C ARG A 549 47.12 -5.13 25.38
N ARG A 550 46.80 -3.82 25.37
CA ARG A 550 45.62 -3.28 24.64
C ARG A 550 46.09 -2.38 23.50
N LEU A 551 45.18 -2.02 22.65
CA LEU A 551 45.44 -1.12 21.53
C LEU A 551 44.72 0.21 21.76
N LEU A 552 45.47 1.28 21.63
CA LEU A 552 44.95 2.63 21.54
C LEU A 552 45.00 3.05 20.08
N ILE A 553 43.86 3.46 19.50
CA ILE A 553 43.78 4.01 18.15
C ILE A 553 43.35 5.46 18.19
N ASN A 554 44.09 6.33 17.50
CA ASN A 554 43.82 7.74 17.37
C ASN A 554 43.72 8.12 15.89
N PHE A 555 42.63 8.76 15.49
CA PHE A 555 42.47 9.28 14.13
C PHE A 555 43.08 10.68 14.06
N ASP A 556 44.22 10.81 13.40
CA ASP A 556 44.91 12.11 13.20
C ASP A 556 44.32 12.87 11.99
N HIS A 557 43.73 12.17 11.02
CA HIS A 557 42.96 12.73 9.93
C HIS A 557 41.74 11.89 9.67
N PHE A 558 40.57 12.54 9.47
CA PHE A 558 39.33 11.85 9.12
C PHE A 558 38.41 12.76 8.31
N ALA A 559 38.12 12.35 7.07
CA ALA A 559 37.19 12.99 6.14
C ALA A 559 36.55 11.92 5.28
N VAL A 560 35.42 11.38 5.74
CA VAL A 560 34.59 10.38 5.06
C VAL A 560 33.22 10.97 4.83
N GLU A 561 32.64 10.74 3.64
CA GLU A 561 31.32 11.26 3.29
C GLU A 561 30.27 10.89 4.32
N GLY A 562 29.42 11.85 4.66
CA GLY A 562 28.33 11.67 5.62
C GLY A 562 28.39 12.67 6.76
N HIS A 563 27.42 12.58 7.66
CA HIS A 563 27.34 13.38 8.86
C HIS A 563 26.65 12.56 9.94
N LEU A 564 27.40 12.15 10.95
CA LEU A 564 26.96 11.17 11.95
C LEU A 564 25.58 11.50 12.55
N THR A 565 25.32 12.76 12.87
CA THR A 565 24.10 13.18 13.57
C THR A 565 22.93 13.57 12.68
N GLU A 566 23.16 13.97 11.42
CA GLU A 566 22.11 14.49 10.57
C GLU A 566 21.67 13.51 9.45
N ARG A 567 22.65 12.93 8.78
CA ARG A 567 22.41 12.10 7.58
C ARG A 567 22.90 10.67 7.70
N GLY A 568 23.65 10.36 8.76
CA GLY A 568 24.35 9.08 8.87
C GLY A 568 25.48 8.92 7.85
N CYS A 569 25.85 7.69 7.57
CA CYS A 569 26.98 7.32 6.71
C CYS A 569 26.52 6.62 5.39
N PRO A 570 25.62 7.17 4.57
CA PRO A 570 24.92 6.43 3.53
C PRO A 570 25.82 5.92 2.40
N ALA A 571 26.93 6.60 2.12
CA ALA A 571 27.77 6.35 0.95
C ALA A 571 29.07 5.63 1.28
N ALA A 572 29.70 5.98 2.39
CA ALA A 572 30.91 5.34 2.89
C ALA A 572 30.91 5.33 4.42
N VAL A 573 31.45 4.28 5.02
CA VAL A 573 31.50 4.12 6.49
C VAL A 573 32.79 3.42 6.90
N LEU A 574 33.37 3.90 7.98
CA LEU A 574 34.42 3.17 8.71
C LEU A 574 33.80 2.55 9.95
N ARG A 575 33.81 1.22 10.06
CA ARG A 575 33.39 0.48 11.25
C ARG A 575 34.59 0.08 12.08
N LEU A 576 34.51 0.37 13.36
CA LEU A 576 35.56 0.10 14.33
C LEU A 576 35.05 -0.86 15.41
N TRP A 577 35.59 -2.08 15.47
CA TRP A 577 35.39 -3.02 16.58
C TRP A 577 36.55 -2.88 17.56
N TYR A 578 36.33 -2.12 18.61
CA TYR A 578 37.30 -1.92 19.70
C TYR A 578 36.81 -2.51 21.01
N GLU A 579 35.50 -2.74 21.13
CA GLU A 579 34.87 -3.45 22.23
C GLU A 579 34.40 -4.83 21.77
N SER A 580 34.81 -5.89 22.47
CA SER A 580 34.41 -7.27 22.14
C SER A 580 33.90 -7.99 23.38
N PRO A 581 32.72 -8.63 23.35
CA PRO A 581 31.77 -8.69 22.25
C PRO A 581 30.89 -7.45 22.17
N GLY A 582 30.62 -6.94 20.97
CA GLY A 582 29.72 -5.78 20.76
C GLY A 582 29.59 -5.42 19.29
N PRO A 583 28.61 -4.58 18.95
CA PRO A 583 28.48 -4.02 17.62
C PRO A 583 29.62 -3.05 17.33
N PRO A 584 29.96 -2.82 16.05
CA PRO A 584 30.99 -1.84 15.69
C PRO A 584 30.49 -0.43 15.89
N LEU A 585 31.43 0.48 16.17
CA LEU A 585 31.21 1.92 16.07
C LEU A 585 31.25 2.33 14.58
N GLU A 586 30.24 3.03 14.09
CA GLU A 586 30.26 3.63 12.74
C GLU A 586 30.82 5.04 12.79
N LEU A 587 31.71 5.36 11.86
CA LEU A 587 32.35 6.66 11.73
C LEU A 587 32.25 7.19 10.30
N CYS A 588 31.80 8.42 10.14
CA CYS A 588 31.82 9.22 8.90
C CYS A 588 31.80 10.72 9.24
N GLY A 589 31.89 11.59 8.26
CA GLY A 589 31.98 13.03 8.41
C GLY A 589 33.45 13.51 8.47
N GLU A 590 33.62 14.77 8.80
CA GLU A 590 34.92 15.38 9.01
C GLU A 590 35.20 15.52 10.52
N LYS A 591 36.40 15.14 10.91
CA LYS A 591 36.87 15.35 12.25
C LYS A 591 37.34 16.81 12.42
N ALA A 592 36.71 17.55 13.30
CA ALA A 592 37.18 18.88 13.66
C ALA A 592 38.52 18.79 14.47
N PRO A 593 39.36 19.81 14.40
CA PRO A 593 40.64 19.82 15.12
C PRO A 593 40.50 19.63 16.65
N ALA A 594 39.36 20.05 17.21
CA ALA A 594 39.06 19.90 18.64
C ALA A 594 38.52 18.51 19.02
N ASP A 595 38.11 17.69 18.04
CA ASP A 595 37.51 16.41 18.30
C ASP A 595 38.56 15.39 18.74
N ARG A 596 38.24 14.64 19.79
CA ARG A 596 39.08 13.57 20.31
C ARG A 596 38.60 12.21 19.85
N TRP A 597 38.90 11.85 18.61
CA TRP A 597 38.55 10.53 18.02
C TRP A 597 39.63 9.51 18.37
N GLN A 598 39.61 9.09 19.62
CA GLN A 598 40.58 8.19 20.23
C GLN A 598 39.83 7.07 20.97
N TYR A 599 40.19 5.83 20.70
CA TYR A 599 39.51 4.67 21.23
C TYR A 599 40.50 3.66 21.80
N LEU A 600 40.20 3.13 23.00
CA LEU A 600 40.98 2.11 23.66
C LEU A 600 40.29 0.76 23.57
N SER A 601 40.96 -0.26 23.05
CA SER A 601 40.38 -1.59 22.89
C SER A 601 40.07 -2.27 24.22
N SER A 602 39.02 -3.09 24.27
CA SER A 602 38.70 -3.97 25.40
C SER A 602 39.61 -5.20 25.46
N SER A 603 40.18 -5.60 24.32
CA SER A 603 41.06 -6.75 24.14
C SER A 603 42.38 -6.38 23.48
N ASN A 604 43.22 -7.35 23.16
CA ASN A 604 44.48 -7.15 22.42
C ASN A 604 44.27 -7.01 20.88
N SER A 605 43.05 -6.88 20.40
CA SER A 605 42.76 -6.78 18.95
C SER A 605 41.76 -5.66 18.64
N ILE A 606 41.95 -5.05 17.48
CA ILE A 606 41.03 -4.08 16.87
C ILE A 606 40.80 -4.53 15.41
N ARG A 607 39.56 -4.44 14.98
CA ARG A 607 39.20 -4.59 13.58
C ARG A 607 38.66 -3.28 13.04
N LEU A 608 39.14 -2.90 11.86
CA LEU A 608 38.64 -1.77 11.06
C LEU A 608 38.04 -2.33 9.76
N SER A 609 36.88 -1.83 9.36
CA SER A 609 36.27 -2.16 8.08
C SER A 609 35.79 -0.88 7.40
N PHE A 610 36.45 -0.52 6.31
CA PHE A 610 36.08 0.64 5.51
C PHE A 610 35.28 0.18 4.29
N ILE A 611 34.02 0.60 4.19
CA ILE A 611 33.09 0.16 3.16
C ILE A 611 32.66 1.38 2.36
N ILE A 612 32.85 1.34 1.03
CA ILE A 612 32.55 2.41 0.10
C ILE A 612 31.49 1.90 -0.89
N ALA A 613 30.28 2.50 -0.90
CA ALA A 613 29.22 2.16 -1.84
C ALA A 613 29.39 2.89 -3.19
N ASP A 614 28.66 2.42 -4.19
CA ASP A 614 28.63 2.95 -5.57
C ASP A 614 28.10 4.38 -5.67
N LYS A 615 27.34 4.83 -4.69
CA LYS A 615 26.81 6.21 -4.61
C LYS A 615 27.78 7.22 -3.97
N SER A 616 28.93 6.76 -3.51
CA SER A 616 29.97 7.65 -2.98
C SER A 616 30.48 8.63 -4.04
N VAL A 617 30.84 9.82 -3.64
CA VAL A 617 31.49 10.83 -4.52
C VAL A 617 33.01 10.80 -4.30
N GLY A 618 33.47 10.40 -3.11
CA GLY A 618 34.84 10.41 -2.65
C GLY A 618 35.16 11.61 -1.75
N ALA A 619 35.97 11.39 -0.73
CA ALA A 619 36.42 12.40 0.20
C ALA A 619 37.91 12.15 0.58
N GLY A 620 38.49 13.00 1.38
CA GLY A 620 39.91 13.00 1.76
C GLY A 620 40.40 11.72 2.45
N GLY A 621 39.47 10.85 2.88
CA GLY A 621 39.81 9.60 3.54
C GLY A 621 40.17 9.76 5.01
N TRP A 622 40.86 8.78 5.54
CA TRP A 622 41.24 8.77 6.94
C TRP A 622 42.63 8.17 7.15
N ARG A 623 43.25 8.59 8.25
CA ARG A 623 44.47 8.01 8.77
C ARG A 623 44.32 7.83 10.27
N ALA A 624 44.72 6.66 10.77
CA ALA A 624 44.71 6.33 12.19
C ALA A 624 46.06 5.82 12.63
N VAL A 625 46.52 6.31 13.77
CA VAL A 625 47.71 5.84 14.49
C VAL A 625 47.24 4.86 15.55
N TRP A 626 47.77 3.65 15.53
CA TRP A 626 47.52 2.66 16.56
C TRP A 626 48.76 2.44 17.41
N THR A 627 48.58 2.14 18.70
CA THR A 627 49.67 1.96 19.66
C THR A 627 49.32 0.89 20.64
N GLU A 628 50.24 -0.02 20.88
CA GLU A 628 50.17 -1.02 21.93
C GLU A 628 50.42 -0.36 23.27
N VAL A 629 49.47 -0.50 24.20
CA VAL A 629 49.47 0.19 25.48
C VAL A 629 49.30 -0.74 26.68
N THR A 630 49.82 -0.38 27.81
CA THR A 630 49.55 -1.00 29.10
C THR A 630 48.47 -0.24 29.85
N VAL A 631 47.45 -0.95 30.31
CA VAL A 631 46.41 -0.41 31.19
C VAL A 631 46.62 -1.08 32.57
N GLY A 632 47.06 -0.36 33.54
CA GLY A 632 47.28 -0.93 34.88
C GLY A 632 47.07 0.10 35.95
N SER A 633 46.75 -0.36 37.16
CA SER A 633 46.37 0.42 38.32
C SER A 633 47.27 1.65 38.56
N THR A 634 46.64 2.73 38.91
CA THR A 634 47.10 3.95 39.63
C THR A 634 48.52 3.95 40.21
N ALA A 635 49.52 3.53 39.43
CA ALA A 635 50.91 3.86 39.72
C ALA A 635 51.12 5.30 39.26
N GLY A 636 51.32 6.19 40.18
CA GLY A 636 51.57 7.59 39.95
C GLY A 636 52.61 7.80 38.84
N ILE A 637 52.56 8.97 38.22
CA ILE A 637 53.53 9.45 37.25
C ILE A 637 54.94 9.29 37.87
N GLY A 638 55.52 8.11 37.65
CA GLY A 638 56.84 7.69 38.06
C GLY A 638 57.52 6.95 36.93
N SER A 639 58.78 6.64 37.03
CA SER A 639 59.73 6.19 36.02
C SER A 639 59.30 5.07 35.06
N GLU A 640 58.13 4.46 35.24
CA GLU A 640 57.59 3.36 34.39
C GLU A 640 56.63 3.78 33.29
N CYS A 641 56.07 5.02 33.32
CA CYS A 641 55.17 5.52 32.28
C CYS A 641 55.60 6.92 31.79
N PRO A 642 56.51 7.00 30.85
CA PRO A 642 57.04 8.27 30.36
C PRO A 642 56.05 9.11 29.55
N ALA A 643 54.99 8.48 29.04
CA ALA A 643 53.92 9.17 28.34
C ALA A 643 52.58 8.44 28.53
N ALA A 644 51.53 9.15 28.94
CA ALA A 644 50.18 8.59 29.16
C ALA A 644 49.15 9.30 28.27
N CYS A 645 48.25 8.48 27.68
CA CYS A 645 47.09 8.94 26.95
C CYS A 645 45.85 8.19 27.45
N ALA A 646 44.79 8.92 27.76
CA ALA A 646 43.49 8.34 28.15
C ALA A 646 43.60 7.25 29.26
N GLY A 647 44.50 7.41 30.23
CA GLY A 647 44.74 6.42 31.29
C GLY A 647 45.55 5.18 30.88
N ALA A 648 46.11 5.18 29.68
CA ALA A 648 46.96 4.11 29.16
C ALA A 648 48.40 4.60 28.98
N CYS A 649 49.36 3.73 29.27
CA CYS A 649 50.80 4.04 29.18
C CYS A 649 51.35 3.65 27.82
N LEU A 650 51.97 4.61 27.10
CA LEU A 650 52.59 4.42 25.80
C LEU A 650 54.02 3.80 25.95
N PRO A 651 54.46 2.98 24.95
CA PRO A 651 55.83 2.54 24.90
C PRO A 651 56.80 3.72 24.82
N PRO A 652 57.94 3.69 25.53
CA PRO A 652 58.85 4.84 25.58
C PRO A 652 59.32 5.36 24.21
N ARG A 653 59.60 4.46 23.27
CA ARG A 653 60.00 4.83 21.91
C ARG A 653 58.88 5.38 21.03
N ALA A 654 57.59 5.15 21.38
CA ALA A 654 56.46 5.71 20.65
C ALA A 654 56.46 7.23 20.64
N ALA A 655 56.84 7.85 21.75
CA ALA A 655 56.92 9.30 21.86
C ALA A 655 57.95 9.93 20.90
N CYS A 656 58.96 9.14 20.45
CA CYS A 656 59.98 9.58 19.50
C CYS A 656 59.62 9.35 18.03
N SER A 657 58.52 8.69 17.74
CA SER A 657 58.14 8.24 16.39
C SER A 657 57.68 9.37 15.46
N GLY A 658 57.38 10.52 15.98
CA GLY A 658 56.77 11.64 15.23
C GLY A 658 55.31 11.42 14.85
N LEU A 659 54.69 10.30 15.25
CA LEU A 659 53.27 10.01 15.02
C LEU A 659 52.41 10.61 16.18
N GLN A 660 51.19 10.98 15.86
CA GLN A 660 50.23 11.50 16.82
C GLN A 660 49.49 10.38 17.55
N HIS A 661 50.09 9.81 18.57
CA HIS A 661 49.56 8.70 19.36
C HIS A 661 48.34 9.07 20.23
N CYS A 662 48.25 10.35 20.65
CA CYS A 662 47.21 10.88 21.54
C CYS A 662 46.38 11.94 20.84
N ALA A 663 45.09 11.99 21.16
CA ALA A 663 44.24 13.11 20.75
C ALA A 663 44.56 14.37 21.61
N GLY A 664 44.71 15.52 20.99
CA GLY A 664 45.03 16.79 21.65
C GLY A 664 46.48 17.25 21.47
N ALA A 665 47.20 17.62 22.52
CA ALA A 665 48.53 18.20 22.41
C ALA A 665 49.54 17.21 21.81
N ALA A 666 50.39 17.71 20.93
CA ALA A 666 51.60 16.98 20.54
C ALA A 666 52.34 16.55 21.79
N LEU A 667 52.65 15.25 21.89
CA LEU A 667 53.51 14.77 22.98
C LEU A 667 54.78 15.59 22.93
N VAL A 668 55.11 16.28 24.04
CA VAL A 668 56.40 16.94 24.17
C VAL A 668 57.45 15.86 23.99
N LYS A 669 58.30 15.99 22.96
CA LYS A 669 59.39 15.03 22.74
C LYS A 669 60.21 14.95 23.99
N PRO A 670 60.27 13.81 24.68
CA PRO A 670 61.13 13.65 25.87
C PRO A 670 62.59 13.88 25.48
N ALA A 671 63.38 14.41 26.43
CA ALA A 671 64.79 14.71 26.18
C ALA A 671 65.63 13.49 25.66
N TYR A 672 65.19 12.28 25.97
CA TYR A 672 65.86 11.08 25.48
C TYR A 672 65.64 10.79 23.98
N CYS A 673 64.70 11.43 23.31
CA CYS A 673 64.49 11.29 21.87
C CYS A 673 65.59 12.00 21.05
N SER A 674 66.40 12.88 21.63
CA SER A 674 67.48 13.59 20.97
C SER A 674 68.82 12.83 21.00
N ALA A 675 68.92 11.68 21.70
CA ALA A 675 70.18 10.98 21.95
C ALA A 675 70.45 9.79 21.00
N GLU A 676 69.51 9.36 20.18
CA GLU A 676 69.77 8.28 19.20
C GLU A 676 69.30 8.71 17.79
N GLY A 677 70.33 9.02 17.00
CA GLY A 677 70.26 9.56 15.66
C GLY A 677 69.35 8.88 14.67
N GLU A 678 69.06 9.61 13.69
CA GLU A 678 68.56 9.45 12.34
C GLU A 678 68.95 8.20 11.52
N ALA A 679 69.11 7.06 12.16
CA ALA A 679 69.47 5.82 11.45
C ALA A 679 68.36 4.78 11.63
N GLY A 680 67.32 4.84 10.82
CA GLY A 680 66.38 3.72 10.82
C GLY A 680 65.10 3.84 10.02
N TRP A 681 64.84 4.88 9.26
CA TRP A 681 63.58 5.02 8.53
C TRP A 681 63.66 4.94 7.00
N GLU A 682 64.85 4.75 6.39
CA GLU A 682 64.97 4.70 4.94
C GLU A 682 64.74 3.29 4.31
N TRP A 683 64.49 2.25 5.07
CA TRP A 683 64.53 0.90 4.54
C TRP A 683 63.16 0.18 4.41
N VAL A 684 62.04 0.78 4.75
CA VAL A 684 60.75 0.10 4.61
C VAL A 684 59.93 0.59 3.37
N THR A 685 60.38 1.68 2.74
CA THR A 685 59.76 2.12 1.45
C THR A 685 60.57 1.76 0.22
N ALA A 686 61.79 1.10 0.36
CA ALA A 686 62.64 0.73 -0.75
C ALA A 686 62.50 -0.75 -1.22
N GLY A 687 61.55 -1.48 -0.71
CA GLY A 687 61.38 -2.90 -1.00
C GLY A 687 60.67 -3.28 -2.29
N TRP A 688 60.26 -2.35 -3.12
CA TRP A 688 59.53 -2.67 -4.37
C TRP A 688 60.03 -1.98 -5.63
N TRP A 689 61.24 -1.34 -5.65
CA TRP A 689 61.85 -0.76 -6.86
C TRP A 689 63.25 -1.31 -7.19
N GLY A 690 63.53 -2.51 -6.85
CA GLY A 690 64.85 -3.10 -6.97
C GLY A 690 64.95 -4.37 -7.82
N LEU A 691 64.29 -4.46 -8.96
CA LEU A 691 64.62 -5.47 -10.00
C LEU A 691 64.15 -4.94 -11.37
N GLY A 692 65.01 -4.11 -11.98
CA GLY A 692 64.72 -3.65 -13.35
C GLY A 692 65.64 -2.56 -13.88
N ALA A 693 66.90 -2.52 -13.49
CA ALA A 693 67.87 -1.59 -14.11
C ALA A 693 69.28 -2.20 -14.17
N ALA A 694 69.47 -3.16 -15.02
CA ALA A 694 70.78 -3.51 -15.55
C ALA A 694 70.62 -3.96 -17.02
N GLY A 695 70.89 -3.08 -17.95
CA GLY A 695 70.95 -3.42 -19.37
C GLY A 695 70.48 -2.32 -20.30
N GLY A 696 71.40 -1.49 -20.81
CA GLY A 696 71.13 -0.74 -22.04
C GLY A 696 71.34 0.76 -22.00
N ALA A 697 72.54 1.20 -21.77
CA ALA A 697 72.97 2.50 -22.26
C ALA A 697 73.23 2.40 -23.80
N GLY A 698 72.54 3.17 -24.59
CA GLY A 698 72.85 3.32 -26.00
C GLY A 698 71.73 3.84 -26.86
N ALA A 699 71.97 5.10 -27.36
CA ALA A 699 71.39 5.68 -28.57
C ALA A 699 69.86 5.91 -28.55
N THR A 700 69.31 7.04 -28.83
CA THR A 700 69.64 8.21 -29.60
C THR A 700 68.52 9.20 -29.47
N LEU A 701 68.86 10.44 -29.32
CA LEU A 701 68.08 11.63 -29.67
C LEU A 701 67.58 11.52 -31.12
N ALA A 702 66.30 11.66 -31.33
CA ALA A 702 65.70 12.30 -32.50
C ALA A 702 64.29 11.77 -32.78
N ALA A 703 63.27 12.51 -32.54
CA ALA A 703 62.06 12.69 -33.32
C ALA A 703 60.94 13.39 -32.59
N CYS A 704 61.22 14.62 -32.16
CA CYS A 704 60.15 15.59 -32.03
C CYS A 704 59.95 16.14 -33.44
N TRP A 705 58.88 15.77 -34.12
CA TRP A 705 58.12 16.54 -35.07
C TRP A 705 57.15 15.71 -35.90
N ARG A 706 55.94 16.27 -36.04
CA ARG A 706 54.87 15.89 -37.01
C ARG A 706 53.95 14.74 -36.61
N ARG A 707 52.79 15.14 -36.00
CA ARG A 707 51.51 15.01 -36.70
C ARG A 707 50.38 15.82 -35.99
N ARG A 708 50.31 17.11 -36.32
CA ARG A 708 49.05 17.83 -36.41
C ARG A 708 48.36 17.37 -37.68
N ARG A 709 47.11 16.97 -37.57
CA ARG A 709 45.95 17.03 -38.52
C ARG A 709 45.12 15.76 -38.32
N ARG A 710 43.89 15.86 -37.98
CA ARG A 710 42.63 16.41 -38.49
C ARG A 710 41.50 15.90 -37.55
N ARG A 711 40.74 16.79 -36.96
CA ARG A 711 39.41 16.52 -36.44
C ARG A 711 38.42 16.59 -37.60
N PRO A 712 37.45 15.65 -37.74
CA PRO A 712 36.29 15.85 -38.60
C PRO A 712 35.22 16.73 -37.91
N PRO A 713 34.33 17.44 -38.65
CA PRO A 713 33.42 18.41 -38.12
C PRO A 713 32.20 17.76 -37.44
N ARG A 714 31.71 18.42 -36.41
CA ARG A 714 30.44 18.08 -35.70
C ARG A 714 29.25 18.34 -36.62
N ARG A 715 28.30 17.38 -36.67
CA ARG A 715 26.97 17.57 -37.26
C ARG A 715 26.07 18.40 -36.33
N PRO A 716 25.19 19.25 -36.84
CA PRO A 716 24.22 20.00 -36.06
C PRO A 716 23.06 19.12 -35.61
N PRO A 717 22.34 19.49 -34.51
CA PRO A 717 21.19 18.76 -33.99
C PRO A 717 19.95 18.94 -34.87
N PRO A 718 19.02 17.97 -34.89
CA PRO A 718 17.76 18.08 -35.65
C PRO A 718 16.75 19.02 -34.97
N PRO A 719 15.82 19.62 -35.75
CA PRO A 719 14.82 20.56 -35.23
C PRO A 719 13.69 19.88 -34.45
N PRO A 720 12.97 20.63 -33.59
CA PRO A 720 11.86 20.07 -32.77
C PRO A 720 10.61 19.86 -33.63
N ARG A 721 9.81 18.83 -33.32
CA ARG A 721 8.50 18.57 -33.92
C ARG A 721 7.44 19.47 -33.28
N PRO A 722 6.47 19.98 -34.06
CA PRO A 722 5.38 20.80 -33.56
C PRO A 722 4.28 19.96 -32.84
N PRO A 723 3.32 20.66 -32.15
CA PRO A 723 2.53 20.18 -31.03
C PRO A 723 1.49 19.10 -31.32
#